data_71adde36fa12f06831d29543e7275a5e
#
_entry.id   71adde36fa12f06831d29543e7275a5e
#
_cell.length_a   1.000
_cell.length_b   1.000
_cell.length_c   1.000
_cell.angle_alpha   90.00
_cell.angle_beta   90.00
_cell.angle_gamma   90.00
#
_symmetry.space_group_name_H-M   'P 1'
#
loop_
_entity.id
_entity.type
_entity.pdbx_description
1 polymer ?
#
loop_
_entity_poly.entity_id
_entity_poly.type
_entity_poly.pdbx_seq_one_letter_code
_entity_poly.pdbx_strand_id
1 'polypeptide(L)'
;MATTCYAETVTLKDTEYQITTLQDRELGPGVRYTRIRIPEYPLNVNILRIDASNPYNSIETTQASDKLYGTESLVNAAKRQTTTGHVALAGANANFWCVNGQPPYSDELVGLTYNGNLRNGKIISETNMHADQWNGGYKHTGIVGITPEGTVHSGNYFSWAGYINSTATGEMEIYTVNKTVRDNEVNIYNSYYPTNRPFKCVDTYTDNGTTHFKIVPNCATEVYLNIDDGQKWNAGGKNITFTVAKVVQDAGTGTIGSYDLAIVGRGDKREALNRLNPGDKVTLRYGWSDKSGKLIEFNNLVGGNAQVMNAGTLTKYNTSENYNSQVYSRTGYGTDAEGRYLYIFVIDKSTDPNYGTSAGCSTTEMCAIAQHYGCTYMTNFDAGGSAEMLVGNAIINKTTESTPRSVANGMIVYSTAPEDNEITRLDFAEYELKAPVYGTYTPRIIGYNKYGAVVSDDVQGIVLSCDPNVGTCNGNVFTARGTGTATPLTAHLGEILVTKTITIVDTQMSLRIKPILIDGFREYPVEVSAEIDGNTYTYNPSSITWTVSDPSVANIDANGVLHGIKDGTTDITATIGRFSDTTTVTVEIAKKASYDFNTWVDWKAMGTAGIVNADGKTALAIADNGTINFTYKTPRDPYMYIARDITFYSLPDEISFDFTSSIPVSKVVVDARTRQHTRSNNINITAQGSDNFAAGKTHHVVLPWDVLGNKDDLITFPVSMHQIRFVFVKDAANKGEQTVQVSEVKATYKHFGGIADAIADAGATTLAVWPNPVSGSTFALRASAPMASVAVYSLGGALVSETPANGENIMHIATPASAGVYIVAAKCTDGSKVCTKLVVK
;
A
#
# COMPACT_ATOMS: atom_id res chain seq x y z
N MET A 1 30.20 14.35 -28.29
CA MET A 1 30.86 13.10 -27.87
C MET A 1 29.76 12.20 -27.31
N ALA A 2 29.49 11.05 -27.93
CA ALA A 2 28.55 10.11 -27.41
C ALA A 2 29.19 9.50 -26.14
N THR A 3 28.67 9.82 -24.98
CA THR A 3 28.98 9.12 -23.74
C THR A 3 28.36 7.73 -23.92
N THR A 4 29.20 6.74 -24.18
CA THR A 4 28.85 5.33 -24.02
C THR A 4 28.46 5.15 -22.57
N CYS A 5 27.16 5.06 -22.30
CA CYS A 5 26.66 4.61 -21.01
C CYS A 5 27.07 3.14 -20.89
N TYR A 6 28.13 2.85 -20.15
CA TYR A 6 28.43 1.47 -19.75
C TYR A 6 27.27 1.02 -18.86
N ALA A 7 26.66 -0.09 -19.21
CA ALA A 7 25.67 -0.73 -18.37
C ALA A 7 26.30 -0.99 -16.99
N GLU A 8 25.65 -0.57 -15.93
CA GLU A 8 26.09 -0.80 -14.56
C GLU A 8 26.01 -2.31 -14.27
N THR A 9 27.08 -2.88 -13.71
CA THR A 9 27.16 -4.33 -13.48
C THR A 9 27.57 -4.64 -12.03
N VAL A 10 27.18 -5.81 -11.55
CA VAL A 10 27.59 -6.37 -10.26
C VAL A 10 28.03 -7.83 -10.41
N THR A 11 29.08 -8.21 -9.71
CA THR A 11 29.55 -9.60 -9.70
C THR A 11 28.87 -10.39 -8.58
N LEU A 12 28.11 -11.41 -8.95
CA LEU A 12 27.48 -12.36 -8.02
C LEU A 12 27.96 -13.77 -8.36
N LYS A 13 28.48 -14.51 -7.38
CA LYS A 13 29.02 -15.88 -7.57
C LYS A 13 29.99 -15.99 -8.76
N ASP A 14 30.96 -15.09 -8.82
CA ASP A 14 31.98 -15.01 -9.86
C ASP A 14 31.44 -14.75 -11.28
N THR A 15 30.18 -14.33 -11.41
CA THR A 15 29.56 -13.96 -12.68
C THR A 15 29.12 -12.49 -12.61
N GLU A 16 29.41 -11.76 -13.68
CA GLU A 16 29.01 -10.37 -13.84
C GLU A 16 27.60 -10.30 -14.44
N TYR A 17 26.71 -9.53 -13.77
CA TYR A 17 25.32 -9.33 -14.16
C TYR A 17 25.01 -7.86 -14.35
N GLN A 18 24.17 -7.55 -15.32
CA GLN A 18 23.70 -6.18 -15.54
C GLN A 18 22.70 -5.74 -14.48
N ILE A 19 22.85 -4.50 -14.04
CA ILE A 19 21.89 -3.83 -13.17
C ILE A 19 20.98 -2.94 -14.02
N THR A 20 19.68 -3.06 -13.79
CA THR A 20 18.68 -2.12 -14.29
C THR A 20 18.16 -1.29 -13.12
N THR A 21 18.43 0.01 -13.12
CA THR A 21 17.89 0.94 -12.13
C THR A 21 16.47 1.32 -12.53
N LEU A 22 15.49 0.97 -11.67
CA LEU A 22 14.08 1.24 -11.90
C LEU A 22 13.63 2.56 -11.29
N GLN A 23 14.20 2.92 -10.15
CA GLN A 23 13.96 4.18 -9.45
C GLN A 23 15.24 4.64 -8.77
N ASP A 24 15.46 5.94 -8.77
CA ASP A 24 16.55 6.57 -8.02
C ASP A 24 16.16 8.01 -7.75
N ARG A 25 15.73 8.30 -6.52
CA ARG A 25 15.19 9.62 -6.15
C ARG A 25 15.52 10.01 -4.72
N GLU A 26 15.57 11.29 -4.47
CA GLU A 26 15.64 11.86 -3.14
C GLU A 26 14.26 11.89 -2.49
N LEU A 27 14.17 11.44 -1.23
CA LEU A 27 12.93 11.40 -0.45
C LEU A 27 12.80 12.57 0.51
N GLY A 28 13.90 13.23 0.80
CA GLY A 28 14.01 14.32 1.75
C GLY A 28 15.48 14.64 2.01
N PRO A 29 15.80 15.49 3.01
CA PRO A 29 17.15 15.97 3.25
C PRO A 29 18.19 14.83 3.37
N GLY A 30 19.02 14.63 2.33
CA GLY A 30 20.06 13.60 2.34
C GLY A 30 19.58 12.15 2.39
N VAL A 31 18.31 11.89 2.09
CA VAL A 31 17.71 10.55 2.07
C VAL A 31 17.40 10.17 0.62
N ARG A 32 18.09 9.16 0.12
CA ARG A 32 17.95 8.68 -1.25
C ARG A 32 17.43 7.25 -1.28
N TYR A 33 16.44 7.00 -2.11
CA TYR A 33 15.88 5.68 -2.40
C TYR A 33 16.24 5.26 -3.81
N THR A 34 16.83 4.08 -3.93
CA THR A 34 17.15 3.44 -5.21
C THR A 34 16.51 2.06 -5.25
N ARG A 35 15.84 1.76 -6.36
CA ARG A 35 15.33 0.42 -6.65
C ARG A 35 15.99 -0.10 -7.91
N ILE A 36 16.58 -1.28 -7.80
CA ILE A 36 17.23 -1.95 -8.92
C ILE A 36 16.66 -3.33 -9.16
N ARG A 37 16.86 -3.80 -10.37
CA ARG A 37 16.64 -5.17 -10.79
C ARG A 37 17.88 -5.74 -11.42
N ILE A 38 18.17 -7.02 -11.15
CA ILE A 38 19.18 -7.81 -11.83
C ILE A 38 18.42 -8.88 -12.62
N PRO A 39 18.13 -8.69 -13.93
CA PRO A 39 17.20 -9.55 -14.65
C PRO A 39 17.68 -11.00 -14.82
N GLU A 40 18.95 -11.18 -15.15
CA GLU A 40 19.56 -12.49 -15.42
C GLU A 40 19.85 -13.30 -14.14
N TYR A 41 20.02 -12.62 -13.01
CA TYR A 41 20.05 -13.19 -11.68
C TYR A 41 18.85 -12.63 -10.93
N PRO A 42 17.63 -13.15 -11.06
CA PRO A 42 16.40 -12.41 -10.84
C PRO A 42 16.30 -11.92 -9.40
N LEU A 43 16.78 -10.70 -9.15
CA LEU A 43 16.69 -10.00 -7.86
C LEU A 43 16.04 -8.63 -8.05
N ASN A 44 15.13 -8.31 -7.13
CA ASN A 44 14.65 -6.95 -6.89
C ASN A 44 15.29 -6.47 -5.58
N VAL A 45 15.96 -5.34 -5.63
CA VAL A 45 16.68 -4.78 -4.49
C VAL A 45 16.21 -3.36 -4.25
N ASN A 46 15.84 -3.08 -3.02
CA ASN A 46 15.45 -1.76 -2.54
C ASN A 46 16.55 -1.24 -1.61
N ILE A 47 17.03 -0.04 -1.85
CA ILE A 47 18.19 0.55 -1.19
C ILE A 47 17.81 1.92 -0.65
N LEU A 48 18.03 2.14 0.64
CA LEU A 48 18.05 3.46 1.24
C LEU A 48 19.48 3.86 1.55
N ARG A 49 19.88 5.06 1.13
CA ARG A 49 21.13 5.71 1.56
C ARG A 49 20.75 7.00 2.28
N ILE A 50 21.12 7.07 3.53
CA ILE A 50 20.77 8.15 4.45
C ILE A 50 22.06 8.83 4.92
N ASP A 51 22.23 10.11 4.65
CA ASP A 51 23.32 10.91 5.24
C ASP A 51 22.98 11.17 6.72
N ALA A 52 23.59 10.38 7.59
CA ALA A 52 23.32 10.42 9.01
C ALA A 52 23.86 11.70 9.68
N SER A 53 24.79 12.41 9.02
CA SER A 53 25.33 13.70 9.47
C SER A 53 24.46 14.90 9.07
N ASN A 54 23.43 14.69 8.25
CA ASN A 54 22.54 15.77 7.82
C ASN A 54 21.73 16.30 9.01
N PRO A 55 21.82 17.60 9.34
CA PRO A 55 21.18 18.16 10.54
C PRO A 55 19.64 18.18 10.50
N TYR A 56 19.05 17.88 9.33
CA TYR A 56 17.60 17.82 9.13
C TYR A 56 17.08 16.38 9.10
N ASN A 57 17.90 15.41 9.51
CA ASN A 57 17.50 14.01 9.68
C ASN A 57 17.53 13.60 11.14
N SER A 58 16.50 12.90 11.59
CA SER A 58 16.53 12.08 12.81
C SER A 58 16.37 10.62 12.42
N ILE A 59 17.37 9.78 12.70
CA ILE A 59 17.31 8.35 12.43
C ILE A 59 17.00 7.65 13.75
N GLU A 60 15.81 7.09 13.88
CA GLU A 60 15.30 6.58 15.15
C GLU A 60 14.94 5.10 15.06
N THR A 61 15.25 4.39 16.13
CA THR A 61 14.69 3.08 16.38
C THR A 61 13.20 3.23 16.70
N THR A 62 12.32 2.48 16.04
CA THR A 62 10.93 2.35 16.43
C THR A 62 10.73 1.09 17.25
N GLN A 63 9.78 1.10 18.18
CA GLN A 63 9.37 -0.05 18.98
C GLN A 63 7.86 -0.17 18.93
N ALA A 64 7.35 -1.38 18.75
CA ALA A 64 5.93 -1.65 18.61
C ALA A 64 5.13 -1.02 19.75
N SER A 65 4.24 -0.09 19.43
CA SER A 65 3.39 0.63 20.39
C SER A 65 4.13 1.25 21.58
N ASP A 66 5.43 1.53 21.43
CA ASP A 66 6.36 2.00 22.49
C ASP A 66 6.40 1.06 23.73
N LYS A 67 6.19 -0.23 23.51
CA LYS A 67 6.24 -1.27 24.55
C LYS A 67 7.30 -2.31 24.22
N LEU A 68 7.81 -2.96 25.27
CA LEU A 68 8.84 -3.99 25.17
C LEU A 68 8.47 -5.15 24.24
N TYR A 69 7.22 -5.47 24.15
CA TYR A 69 6.69 -6.57 23.34
C TYR A 69 5.37 -6.20 22.68
N GLY A 70 4.98 -7.03 21.75
CA GLY A 70 3.97 -6.78 20.74
C GLY A 70 4.62 -6.56 19.38
N THR A 71 3.80 -6.52 18.37
CA THR A 71 4.21 -6.23 16.99
C THR A 71 3.34 -5.12 16.42
N GLU A 72 3.92 -4.31 15.54
CA GLU A 72 3.24 -3.20 14.88
C GLU A 72 3.70 -3.15 13.43
N SER A 73 2.83 -2.80 12.47
CA SER A 73 3.29 -2.55 11.11
C SER A 73 4.16 -1.30 11.07
N LEU A 74 5.22 -1.31 10.26
CA LEU A 74 6.09 -0.13 10.10
C LEU A 74 5.32 1.11 9.66
N VAL A 75 4.27 0.94 8.84
CA VAL A 75 3.38 2.03 8.43
C VAL A 75 2.69 2.68 9.62
N ASN A 76 2.17 1.87 10.56
CA ASN A 76 1.51 2.41 11.75
C ASN A 76 2.51 3.06 12.72
N ALA A 77 3.69 2.46 12.88
CA ALA A 77 4.75 3.04 13.69
C ALA A 77 5.19 4.42 13.14
N ALA A 78 5.40 4.53 11.83
CA ALA A 78 5.73 5.78 11.15
C ALA A 78 4.63 6.85 11.32
N LYS A 79 3.37 6.48 11.10
CA LYS A 79 2.23 7.39 11.28
C LYS A 79 2.11 7.88 12.72
N ARG A 80 2.25 6.98 13.69
CA ARG A 80 2.14 7.29 15.14
C ARG A 80 3.22 8.25 15.61
N GLN A 81 4.42 8.16 15.02
CA GLN A 81 5.57 8.97 15.42
C GLN A 81 5.74 10.23 14.56
N THR A 82 5.04 10.34 13.43
CA THR A 82 5.05 11.55 12.60
C THR A 82 4.27 12.68 13.28
N THR A 83 4.92 13.83 13.39
CA THR A 83 4.35 15.08 13.88
C THR A 83 4.87 16.25 13.04
N THR A 84 4.32 17.44 13.23
CA THR A 84 4.86 18.66 12.60
C THR A 84 6.34 18.82 12.95
N GLY A 85 7.19 19.01 11.94
CA GLY A 85 8.65 19.10 12.10
C GLY A 85 9.36 17.77 12.43
N HIS A 86 8.64 16.65 12.34
CA HIS A 86 9.20 15.29 12.51
C HIS A 86 8.42 14.31 11.65
N VAL A 87 8.73 14.27 10.35
CA VAL A 87 7.97 13.54 9.34
C VAL A 87 8.72 12.30 8.87
N ALA A 88 8.11 11.13 9.00
CA ALA A 88 8.71 9.88 8.54
C ALA A 88 8.92 9.90 7.02
N LEU A 89 10.14 9.62 6.57
CA LEU A 89 10.52 9.56 5.17
C LEU A 89 10.63 8.11 4.67
N ALA A 90 11.41 7.28 5.38
CA ALA A 90 11.67 5.91 4.99
C ALA A 90 12.25 5.09 6.16
N GLY A 91 12.27 3.77 6.02
CA GLY A 91 12.88 2.87 7.00
C GLY A 91 12.69 1.40 6.63
N ALA A 92 13.11 0.50 7.52
CA ALA A 92 12.93 -0.93 7.34
C ALA A 92 12.78 -1.65 8.69
N ASN A 93 12.35 -2.92 8.66
CA ASN A 93 12.35 -3.81 9.83
C ASN A 93 13.77 -4.03 10.35
N ALA A 94 13.92 -4.40 11.62
CA ALA A 94 15.25 -4.56 12.20
C ALA A 94 15.41 -5.89 12.95
N ASN A 95 15.33 -5.89 14.29
CA ASN A 95 15.73 -7.02 15.13
C ASN A 95 14.95 -8.30 14.84
N PHE A 96 15.63 -9.43 15.03
CA PHE A 96 14.96 -10.69 15.33
C PHE A 96 14.22 -10.59 16.66
N TRP A 97 13.09 -11.25 16.77
CA TRP A 97 12.22 -11.14 17.91
C TRP A 97 11.53 -12.47 18.25
N CYS A 98 11.03 -12.59 19.47
CA CYS A 98 10.32 -13.75 19.95
C CYS A 98 8.96 -13.87 19.24
N VAL A 99 8.81 -14.88 18.39
CA VAL A 99 7.57 -15.13 17.62
C VAL A 99 6.54 -15.91 18.46
N ASN A 100 7.03 -16.91 19.20
CA ASN A 100 6.18 -17.76 20.04
C ASN A 100 6.69 -17.68 21.46
N GLY A 101 6.02 -17.11 22.38
CA GLY A 101 6.49 -16.93 23.75
C GLY A 101 7.49 -17.98 24.22
N GLN A 102 8.55 -17.55 24.91
CA GLN A 102 9.60 -18.42 25.44
C GLN A 102 9.45 -18.56 26.95
N PRO A 103 9.62 -19.78 27.52
CA PRO A 103 9.69 -19.91 28.97
C PRO A 103 10.77 -18.99 29.57
N PRO A 104 10.51 -18.36 30.71
CA PRO A 104 9.34 -18.52 31.60
C PRO A 104 8.15 -17.64 31.22
N TYR A 105 8.14 -17.00 30.07
CA TYR A 105 7.17 -15.98 29.72
C TYR A 105 6.00 -16.48 28.87
N SER A 106 6.07 -17.71 28.33
CA SER A 106 5.04 -18.24 27.45
C SER A 106 4.67 -17.25 26.33
N ASP A 107 3.39 -17.05 26.03
CA ASP A 107 2.91 -16.17 24.95
C ASP A 107 3.09 -14.66 25.24
N GLU A 108 3.53 -14.32 26.45
CA GLU A 108 3.57 -12.93 26.90
C GLU A 108 4.74 -12.10 26.36
N LEU A 109 5.74 -12.72 25.74
CA LEU A 109 6.93 -12.05 25.22
C LEU A 109 7.00 -11.99 23.70
N VAL A 110 5.94 -12.32 23.01
CA VAL A 110 5.88 -12.12 21.55
C VAL A 110 6.23 -10.67 21.22
N GLY A 111 7.23 -10.48 20.36
CA GLY A 111 7.76 -9.15 20.03
C GLY A 111 8.97 -8.70 20.85
N LEU A 112 9.40 -9.44 21.88
CA LEU A 112 10.67 -9.13 22.55
C LEU A 112 11.85 -9.28 21.56
N THR A 113 12.63 -8.24 21.40
CA THR A 113 13.84 -8.26 20.55
C THR A 113 14.96 -9.08 21.17
N TYR A 114 15.66 -9.87 20.34
CA TYR A 114 16.71 -10.79 20.83
C TYR A 114 18.07 -10.14 21.03
N ASN A 115 18.31 -8.97 20.50
CA ASN A 115 19.60 -8.28 20.59
C ASN A 115 19.42 -6.82 21.01
N GLY A 116 20.49 -6.06 21.09
CA GLY A 116 20.49 -4.67 21.52
C GLY A 116 19.43 -3.83 20.84
N ASN A 117 18.73 -3.02 21.60
CA ASN A 117 17.70 -2.12 21.13
C ASN A 117 17.72 -0.85 21.99
N LEU A 118 17.99 0.29 21.34
CA LEU A 118 18.15 1.59 21.98
C LEU A 118 17.42 2.64 21.19
N ARG A 119 16.65 3.48 21.88
CA ARG A 119 15.95 4.60 21.26
C ARG A 119 16.21 5.90 22.02
N ASN A 120 16.74 6.90 21.32
CA ASN A 120 17.02 8.23 21.88
C ASN A 120 17.78 8.16 23.20
N GLY A 121 18.84 7.35 23.22
CA GLY A 121 19.70 7.12 24.39
C GLY A 121 19.08 6.22 25.47
N LYS A 122 17.79 5.86 25.40
CA LYS A 122 17.11 5.01 26.39
C LYS A 122 17.11 3.56 25.95
N ILE A 123 17.69 2.70 26.79
CA ILE A 123 17.81 1.27 26.51
C ILE A 123 16.47 0.55 26.60
N ILE A 124 16.16 -0.28 25.60
CA ILE A 124 14.99 -1.18 25.56
C ILE A 124 15.43 -2.60 25.90
N SER A 125 16.49 -3.08 25.25
CA SER A 125 17.14 -4.35 25.56
C SER A 125 18.66 -4.23 25.35
N GLU A 126 19.41 -4.96 26.15
CA GLU A 126 20.87 -5.06 26.04
C GLU A 126 21.29 -5.96 24.88
N THR A 127 22.53 -5.82 24.40
CA THR A 127 23.18 -6.84 23.61
C THR A 127 23.57 -7.98 24.55
N ASN A 128 23.09 -9.19 24.29
CA ASN A 128 23.36 -10.33 25.14
C ASN A 128 24.83 -10.73 25.10
N MET A 129 25.53 -10.43 26.16
CA MET A 129 26.93 -10.83 26.36
C MET A 129 27.01 -12.20 27.04
N HIS A 130 25.94 -12.69 27.61
CA HIS A 130 25.86 -13.98 28.29
C HIS A 130 25.26 -15.01 27.32
N ALA A 131 25.97 -16.10 27.07
CA ALA A 131 25.63 -17.09 26.02
C ALA A 131 24.36 -17.91 26.30
N ASP A 132 23.49 -17.45 27.18
CA ASP A 132 22.35 -18.19 27.64
C ASP A 132 21.00 -17.57 27.24
N GLN A 133 20.24 -18.36 26.63
CA GLN A 133 18.82 -18.65 26.76
C GLN A 133 17.78 -17.59 26.43
N TRP A 134 18.00 -16.32 26.66
CA TRP A 134 17.00 -15.29 26.43
C TRP A 134 16.79 -14.97 24.95
N ASN A 135 17.72 -15.36 24.10
CA ASN A 135 17.81 -15.04 22.70
C ASN A 135 17.48 -16.22 21.80
N GLY A 136 16.70 -17.19 22.26
CA GLY A 136 16.37 -18.36 21.44
C GLY A 136 17.60 -19.12 20.91
N GLY A 137 18.73 -19.09 21.65
CA GLY A 137 20.00 -19.65 21.19
C GLY A 137 20.79 -18.73 20.24
N TYR A 138 20.35 -17.50 20.02
CA TYR A 138 21.07 -16.48 19.23
C TYR A 138 22.40 -16.12 19.92
N LYS A 139 23.49 -16.48 19.26
CA LYS A 139 24.87 -16.26 19.77
C LYS A 139 25.50 -14.98 19.24
N HIS A 140 24.79 -14.23 18.39
CA HIS A 140 25.39 -13.13 17.67
C HIS A 140 25.04 -11.79 18.29
N THR A 141 26.02 -10.90 18.26
CA THR A 141 25.98 -9.57 18.86
C THR A 141 26.13 -8.46 17.85
N GLY A 142 25.78 -8.75 16.57
CA GLY A 142 25.83 -7.75 15.50
C GLY A 142 24.87 -6.62 15.79
N ILE A 143 25.39 -5.38 15.79
CA ILE A 143 24.57 -4.18 15.96
C ILE A 143 24.81 -3.18 14.84
N VAL A 144 23.83 -2.29 14.64
CA VAL A 144 24.02 -1.02 13.92
C VAL A 144 23.50 0.09 14.81
N GLY A 145 24.35 1.06 15.08
CA GLY A 145 24.05 2.17 15.96
C GLY A 145 24.48 3.52 15.36
N ILE A 146 23.77 4.57 15.74
CA ILE A 146 23.99 5.94 15.29
C ILE A 146 24.31 6.79 16.52
N THR A 147 25.41 7.55 16.44
CA THR A 147 25.80 8.49 17.50
C THR A 147 24.98 9.78 17.43
N PRO A 148 24.95 10.60 18.48
CA PRO A 148 24.30 11.92 18.44
C PRO A 148 24.83 12.83 17.32
N GLU A 149 26.12 12.68 16.93
CA GLU A 149 26.76 13.45 15.85
C GLU A 149 26.45 12.90 14.45
N GLY A 150 25.69 11.79 14.35
CA GLY A 150 25.33 11.19 13.08
C GLY A 150 26.39 10.25 12.49
N THR A 151 27.28 9.68 13.33
CA THR A 151 28.19 8.64 12.87
C THR A 151 27.53 7.27 13.00
N VAL A 152 27.57 6.49 11.93
CA VAL A 152 27.01 5.12 11.86
C VAL A 152 28.09 4.10 12.17
N HIS A 153 27.80 3.18 13.06
CA HIS A 153 28.66 2.04 13.39
C HIS A 153 27.93 0.72 13.10
N SER A 154 28.63 -0.25 12.54
CA SER A 154 28.10 -1.59 12.28
C SER A 154 29.12 -2.66 12.65
N GLY A 155 28.73 -3.64 13.45
CA GLY A 155 29.60 -4.80 13.73
C GLY A 155 29.24 -5.67 14.92
N ASN A 156 29.99 -6.76 15.08
CA ASN A 156 29.88 -7.71 16.19
C ASN A 156 30.86 -7.41 17.34
N TYR A 157 31.63 -6.38 17.20
CA TYR A 157 32.76 -6.12 18.11
C TYR A 157 32.43 -5.18 19.26
N PHE A 158 31.15 -4.80 19.37
CA PHE A 158 30.70 -3.97 20.47
C PHE A 158 30.27 -4.83 21.65
N SER A 159 30.81 -4.49 22.83
CA SER A 159 30.46 -5.12 24.09
C SER A 159 29.59 -4.21 24.92
N TRP A 160 28.42 -4.69 25.32
CA TRP A 160 27.56 -3.96 26.24
C TRP A 160 27.95 -4.16 27.68
N ALA A 161 27.87 -3.09 28.47
CA ALA A 161 27.97 -3.14 29.93
C ALA A 161 27.03 -2.09 30.55
N GLY A 162 26.47 -2.42 31.70
CA GLY A 162 25.64 -1.54 32.48
C GLY A 162 25.94 -1.68 33.97
N TYR A 163 25.89 -0.58 34.70
CA TYR A 163 26.18 -0.53 36.12
C TYR A 163 25.25 0.40 36.85
N ILE A 164 24.85 -0.01 38.04
CA ILE A 164 24.22 0.87 39.05
C ILE A 164 25.25 1.10 40.16
N ASN A 165 25.27 2.30 40.76
CA ASN A 165 26.16 2.62 41.86
C ASN A 165 25.50 3.58 42.84
N SER A 166 25.76 3.36 44.11
CA SER A 166 25.46 4.28 45.19
C SER A 166 26.48 4.16 46.34
N THR A 167 26.52 5.12 47.23
CA THR A 167 27.37 5.04 48.45
C THR A 167 26.96 3.89 49.37
N ALA A 168 25.70 3.48 49.34
CA ALA A 168 25.18 2.37 50.16
C ALA A 168 25.46 0.99 49.57
N THR A 169 25.36 0.84 48.22
CA THR A 169 25.50 -0.47 47.58
C THR A 169 26.90 -0.75 47.08
N GLY A 170 27.68 0.30 46.72
CA GLY A 170 28.80 0.19 45.82
C GLY A 170 28.33 -0.03 44.39
N GLU A 171 29.27 -0.26 43.48
CA GLU A 171 28.99 -0.53 42.07
C GLU A 171 28.51 -1.97 41.87
N MET A 172 27.41 -2.17 41.13
CA MET A 172 26.90 -3.47 40.73
C MET A 172 26.64 -3.52 39.22
N GLU A 173 27.13 -4.57 38.59
CA GLU A 173 26.86 -4.82 37.17
C GLU A 173 25.41 -5.23 36.96
N ILE A 174 24.79 -4.66 35.96
CA ILE A 174 23.42 -5.01 35.51
C ILE A 174 23.51 -6.25 34.61
N TYR A 175 22.74 -7.26 34.95
CA TYR A 175 22.77 -8.50 34.17
C TYR A 175 21.89 -8.41 32.94
N THR A 176 20.62 -7.98 33.06
CA THR A 176 19.72 -7.75 31.96
C THR A 176 18.83 -6.51 32.16
N VAL A 177 18.21 -6.08 31.06
CA VAL A 177 17.25 -4.98 31.04
C VAL A 177 15.87 -5.49 30.65
N ASN A 178 14.87 -5.16 31.45
CA ASN A 178 13.45 -5.52 31.23
C ASN A 178 13.17 -7.03 31.10
N LYS A 179 13.98 -7.88 31.71
CA LYS A 179 13.89 -9.35 31.66
C LYS A 179 13.81 -9.97 33.07
N THR A 180 13.61 -11.30 33.16
CA THR A 180 13.56 -12.00 34.45
C THR A 180 14.86 -11.89 35.24
N VAL A 181 14.74 -12.02 36.57
CA VAL A 181 15.85 -11.97 37.51
C VAL A 181 16.12 -13.38 38.04
N ARG A 182 17.38 -13.84 37.91
CA ARG A 182 17.85 -15.11 38.48
C ARG A 182 18.59 -14.88 39.80
N ASP A 183 19.01 -15.95 40.42
CA ASP A 183 19.77 -15.84 41.62
C ASP A 183 21.10 -15.10 41.41
N ASN A 184 21.48 -14.25 42.39
CA ASN A 184 22.65 -13.36 42.35
C ASN A 184 22.71 -12.33 41.20
N GLU A 185 21.61 -12.11 40.48
CA GLU A 185 21.49 -11.06 39.47
C GLU A 185 20.91 -9.76 40.04
N VAL A 186 21.28 -8.64 39.40
CA VAL A 186 20.57 -7.38 39.48
C VAL A 186 20.17 -6.93 38.10
N ASN A 187 18.87 -6.68 37.91
CA ASN A 187 18.30 -6.27 36.66
C ASN A 187 17.58 -4.94 36.82
N ILE A 188 17.48 -4.20 35.72
CA ILE A 188 16.73 -2.95 35.69
C ILE A 188 15.49 -3.07 34.81
N TYR A 189 14.46 -2.30 35.17
CA TYR A 189 13.24 -2.13 34.40
C TYR A 189 12.95 -0.65 34.22
N ASN A 190 12.52 -0.28 33.02
CA ASN A 190 12.18 1.10 32.69
C ASN A 190 10.80 1.19 32.03
N SER A 191 10.36 2.37 31.57
CA SER A 191 9.01 2.62 31.06
C SER A 191 8.62 1.82 29.80
N TYR A 192 9.55 1.10 29.16
CA TYR A 192 9.21 0.14 28.10
C TYR A 192 8.60 -1.14 28.65
N TYR A 193 8.93 -1.51 29.91
CA TYR A 193 8.27 -2.61 30.59
C TYR A 193 6.83 -2.20 30.95
N PRO A 194 5.79 -3.04 30.70
CA PRO A 194 4.42 -2.67 30.99
C PRO A 194 4.19 -2.34 32.46
N THR A 195 3.54 -1.21 32.69
CA THR A 195 3.37 -0.63 34.03
C THR A 195 2.59 -1.49 35.02
N ASN A 196 1.72 -2.37 34.52
CA ASN A 196 0.88 -3.27 35.30
C ASN A 196 1.37 -4.72 35.32
N ARG A 197 2.52 -5.01 34.68
CA ARG A 197 3.04 -6.36 34.63
C ARG A 197 3.97 -6.62 35.81
N PRO A 198 3.77 -7.75 36.55
CA PRO A 198 4.67 -8.15 37.60
C PRO A 198 6.08 -8.47 37.09
N PHE A 199 7.11 -8.08 37.85
CA PHE A 199 8.46 -8.61 37.68
C PHE A 199 8.43 -10.12 37.87
N LYS A 200 9.41 -10.81 37.29
CA LYS A 200 9.55 -12.26 37.48
C LYS A 200 10.92 -12.62 37.97
N CYS A 201 11.00 -13.19 39.13
CA CYS A 201 12.18 -13.86 39.65
C CYS A 201 12.08 -15.34 39.40
N VAL A 202 13.11 -15.97 38.84
CA VAL A 202 13.06 -17.39 38.46
C VAL A 202 14.28 -18.14 38.92
N ASP A 203 14.08 -19.39 39.30
CA ASP A 203 15.10 -20.42 39.40
C ASP A 203 15.07 -21.28 38.14
N THR A 204 16.23 -21.76 37.72
CA THR A 204 16.34 -22.69 36.59
C THR A 204 16.74 -24.08 37.17
N TYR A 205 16.13 -25.12 36.62
CA TYR A 205 16.54 -26.50 36.89
C TYR A 205 16.49 -27.30 35.57
N THR A 206 17.31 -28.34 35.50
CA THR A 206 17.36 -29.20 34.31
C THR A 206 16.71 -30.55 34.66
N ASP A 207 15.73 -30.96 33.90
CA ASP A 207 15.14 -32.29 33.94
C ASP A 207 15.20 -32.91 32.53
N ASN A 208 15.70 -34.14 32.47
CA ASN A 208 15.88 -34.91 31.23
C ASN A 208 16.58 -34.09 30.10
N GLY A 209 17.57 -33.24 30.43
CA GLY A 209 18.29 -32.40 29.50
C GLY A 209 17.52 -31.15 29.03
N THR A 210 16.33 -30.90 29.55
CA THR A 210 15.53 -29.70 29.26
C THR A 210 15.62 -28.73 30.44
N THR A 211 15.92 -27.47 30.16
CA THR A 211 15.91 -26.40 31.15
C THR A 211 14.49 -25.94 31.43
N HIS A 212 14.10 -25.97 32.70
CA HIS A 212 12.82 -25.49 33.19
C HIS A 212 13.00 -24.27 34.09
N PHE A 213 11.93 -23.48 34.21
CA PHE A 213 11.88 -22.26 35.02
C PHE A 213 10.80 -22.39 36.10
N LYS A 214 11.17 -22.02 37.31
CA LYS A 214 10.26 -21.92 38.45
C LYS A 214 10.21 -20.48 38.93
N ILE A 215 9.03 -19.88 38.95
CA ILE A 215 8.83 -18.53 39.52
C ILE A 215 9.01 -18.65 41.04
N VAL A 216 9.84 -17.76 41.60
CA VAL A 216 10.14 -17.67 43.01
C VAL A 216 9.66 -16.31 43.55
N PRO A 217 8.57 -16.24 44.28
CA PRO A 217 8.13 -15.03 44.94
C PRO A 217 8.94 -14.72 46.19
N ASN A 218 8.91 -13.48 46.63
CA ASN A 218 9.48 -13.01 47.92
C ASN A 218 11.00 -13.30 48.06
N CYS A 219 11.72 -13.32 46.97
CA CYS A 219 13.13 -13.67 46.91
C CYS A 219 14.04 -12.51 46.54
N ALA A 220 13.50 -11.32 46.31
CA ALA A 220 14.22 -10.17 45.78
C ALA A 220 14.01 -8.92 46.65
N THR A 221 14.86 -7.91 46.44
CA THR A 221 14.55 -6.53 46.80
C THR A 221 14.30 -5.72 45.56
N GLU A 222 13.22 -4.94 45.59
CA GLU A 222 12.81 -4.03 44.54
C GLU A 222 13.05 -2.60 45.01
N VAL A 223 13.74 -1.81 44.19
CA VAL A 223 14.03 -0.40 44.42
C VAL A 223 13.42 0.41 43.29
N TYR A 224 12.56 1.33 43.62
CA TYR A 224 11.85 2.19 42.65
C TYR A 224 12.43 3.59 42.69
N LEU A 225 12.68 4.15 41.51
CA LEU A 225 13.45 5.40 41.38
C LEU A 225 12.79 6.34 40.37
N ASN A 226 12.94 7.63 40.66
CA ASN A 226 12.62 8.69 39.70
C ASN A 226 13.92 9.34 39.22
N ILE A 227 13.96 9.67 37.93
CA ILE A 227 15.09 10.38 37.35
C ILE A 227 15.16 11.79 37.93
N ASP A 228 16.36 12.26 38.25
CA ASP A 228 16.55 13.60 38.79
C ASP A 228 16.34 14.68 37.72
N ASP A 229 15.89 15.86 38.16
CA ASP A 229 15.66 16.99 37.27
C ASP A 229 16.89 17.32 36.40
N GLY A 230 16.65 17.56 35.11
CA GLY A 230 17.69 17.87 34.14
C GLY A 230 18.52 16.68 33.65
N GLN A 231 18.34 15.48 34.22
CA GLN A 231 19.00 14.27 33.73
C GLN A 231 18.32 13.78 32.46
N LYS A 232 19.11 13.19 31.55
CA LYS A 232 18.61 12.55 30.30
C LYS A 232 19.18 11.16 30.18
N TRP A 233 18.39 10.27 29.60
CA TRP A 233 18.87 8.94 29.20
C TRP A 233 20.02 9.08 28.20
N ASN A 234 21.09 8.32 28.38
CA ASN A 234 22.22 8.27 27.45
C ASN A 234 22.90 6.90 27.53
N ALA A 235 23.47 6.46 26.44
CA ALA A 235 24.19 5.20 26.33
C ALA A 235 25.69 5.38 26.14
N GLY A 236 26.23 6.55 26.53
CA GLY A 236 27.64 6.88 26.41
C GLY A 236 28.45 6.60 27.69
N GLY A 237 27.92 5.79 28.61
CA GLY A 237 28.57 5.48 29.87
C GLY A 237 28.63 6.65 30.88
N LYS A 238 27.89 7.74 30.60
CA LYS A 238 27.77 8.86 31.55
C LYS A 238 26.78 8.47 32.66
N ASN A 239 27.05 8.90 33.87
CA ASN A 239 26.13 8.65 34.99
C ASN A 239 24.84 9.41 34.82
N ILE A 240 23.72 8.70 34.96
CA ILE A 240 22.37 9.25 35.05
C ILE A 240 21.95 9.09 36.50
N THR A 241 21.57 10.18 37.16
CA THR A 241 21.25 10.18 38.58
C THR A 241 19.74 10.02 38.79
N PHE A 242 19.40 9.15 39.71
CA PHE A 242 18.04 8.87 40.16
C PHE A 242 17.95 9.02 41.67
N THR A 243 16.77 9.37 42.15
CA THR A 243 16.44 9.37 43.57
C THR A 243 15.56 8.17 43.89
N VAL A 244 15.96 7.43 44.94
CA VAL A 244 15.15 6.33 45.47
C VAL A 244 13.84 6.85 46.02
N ALA A 245 12.73 6.40 45.46
CA ALA A 245 11.38 6.73 45.92
C ALA A 245 10.84 5.69 46.91
N LYS A 246 11.19 4.41 46.70
CA LYS A 246 10.67 3.30 47.51
C LYS A 246 11.60 2.08 47.44
N VAL A 247 11.73 1.37 48.60
CA VAL A 247 12.41 0.07 48.68
C VAL A 247 11.40 -0.95 49.21
N VAL A 248 11.33 -2.12 48.57
CA VAL A 248 10.47 -3.23 49.01
C VAL A 248 11.34 -4.48 49.15
N GLN A 249 11.47 -4.94 50.36
CA GLN A 249 12.18 -6.19 50.69
C GLN A 249 11.21 -7.38 50.56
N ASP A 250 11.74 -8.60 50.47
CA ASP A 250 10.98 -9.82 50.34
C ASP A 250 9.92 -9.74 49.23
N ALA A 251 10.35 -9.23 48.07
CA ALA A 251 9.55 -8.93 46.91
C ALA A 251 10.01 -9.77 45.66
N GLY A 252 9.76 -9.31 44.48
CA GLY A 252 10.13 -9.94 43.20
C GLY A 252 8.95 -10.18 42.25
N THR A 253 7.78 -9.66 42.64
CA THR A 253 6.53 -9.69 41.84
C THR A 253 5.83 -8.33 41.80
N GLY A 254 6.52 -7.25 42.16
CA GLY A 254 6.03 -5.89 42.00
C GLY A 254 5.93 -5.47 40.54
N THR A 255 5.43 -4.26 40.31
CA THR A 255 5.31 -3.67 38.97
C THR A 255 6.04 -2.34 38.94
N ILE A 256 6.57 -1.93 37.79
CA ILE A 256 7.26 -0.64 37.67
C ILE A 256 6.32 0.55 37.94
N GLY A 257 5.03 0.40 37.70
CA GLY A 257 4.04 1.49 37.90
C GLY A 257 4.40 2.75 37.13
N SER A 258 4.41 3.89 37.82
CA SER A 258 4.75 5.20 37.25
C SER A 258 6.20 5.65 37.45
N TYR A 259 7.04 4.78 38.00
CA TYR A 259 8.45 5.10 38.24
C TYR A 259 9.27 5.06 36.93
N ASP A 260 10.33 5.86 36.86
CA ASP A 260 11.22 5.93 35.67
C ASP A 260 12.11 4.70 35.56
N LEU A 261 12.50 4.14 36.71
CA LEU A 261 13.40 2.98 36.82
C LEU A 261 12.99 2.13 38.00
N ALA A 262 13.05 0.82 37.85
CA ALA A 262 13.04 -0.12 38.95
C ALA A 262 14.30 -1.01 38.91
N ILE A 263 14.90 -1.28 40.05
CA ILE A 263 16.03 -2.21 40.19
C ILE A 263 15.51 -3.41 40.99
N VAL A 264 15.75 -4.62 40.50
CA VAL A 264 15.36 -5.85 41.18
C VAL A 264 16.58 -6.73 41.32
N GLY A 265 16.93 -7.05 42.56
CA GLY A 265 18.14 -7.86 42.88
C GLY A 265 17.83 -9.05 43.76
N ARG A 266 18.55 -10.17 43.49
CA ARG A 266 18.46 -11.41 44.25
C ARG A 266 19.81 -11.80 44.82
N GLY A 267 19.81 -12.77 45.78
CA GLY A 267 21.02 -13.24 46.46
C GLY A 267 21.83 -12.14 47.10
N ASP A 268 23.16 -12.09 46.90
CA ASP A 268 24.05 -11.04 47.44
C ASP A 268 23.65 -9.64 46.95
N LYS A 269 23.05 -9.53 45.78
CA LYS A 269 22.58 -8.26 45.21
C LYS A 269 21.37 -7.74 45.98
N ARG A 270 20.50 -8.61 46.46
CA ARG A 270 19.40 -8.27 47.34
C ARG A 270 19.92 -7.64 48.66
N GLU A 271 20.91 -8.22 49.26
CA GLU A 271 21.51 -7.71 50.49
C GLU A 271 22.14 -6.32 50.31
N ALA A 272 22.72 -6.07 49.17
CA ALA A 272 23.22 -4.74 48.84
C ALA A 272 22.07 -3.71 48.70
N LEU A 273 21.03 -4.08 47.97
CA LEU A 273 19.86 -3.20 47.77
C LEU A 273 19.07 -2.89 49.02
N ASN A 274 19.09 -3.80 50.01
CA ASN A 274 18.44 -3.60 51.31
C ASN A 274 19.01 -2.43 52.13
N ARG A 275 20.23 -1.94 51.77
CA ARG A 275 20.85 -0.79 52.43
C ARG A 275 20.36 0.55 51.91
N LEU A 276 19.62 0.57 50.82
CA LEU A 276 19.08 1.78 50.24
C LEU A 276 17.83 2.25 51.01
N ASN A 277 17.66 3.56 51.10
CA ASN A 277 16.54 4.22 51.72
C ASN A 277 15.90 5.23 50.76
N PRO A 278 14.61 5.53 50.91
CA PRO A 278 13.99 6.63 50.19
C PRO A 278 14.79 7.94 50.37
N GLY A 279 15.07 8.64 49.26
CA GLY A 279 15.91 9.85 49.21
C GLY A 279 17.39 9.58 48.85
N ASP A 280 17.87 8.35 48.91
CA ASP A 280 19.23 8.01 48.48
C ASP A 280 19.40 8.25 46.98
N LYS A 281 20.63 8.58 46.58
CA LYS A 281 21.00 8.73 45.17
C LYS A 281 21.61 7.46 44.63
N VAL A 282 21.11 7.05 43.45
CA VAL A 282 21.64 5.93 42.67
C VAL A 282 22.00 6.46 41.30
N THR A 283 23.18 6.12 40.82
CA THR A 283 23.57 6.40 39.45
C THR A 283 23.44 5.16 38.58
N LEU A 284 22.94 5.33 37.36
CA LEU A 284 22.89 4.35 36.27
C LEU A 284 23.86 4.81 35.17
N ARG A 285 24.72 3.92 34.71
CA ARG A 285 25.52 4.10 33.50
C ARG A 285 25.51 2.84 32.67
N TYR A 286 25.44 2.98 31.37
CA TYR A 286 25.52 1.87 30.42
C TYR A 286 26.02 2.36 29.07
N GLY A 287 26.43 1.42 28.25
CA GLY A 287 26.86 1.72 26.88
C GLY A 287 27.48 0.51 26.19
N TRP A 288 27.92 0.77 24.99
CA TRP A 288 28.65 -0.20 24.18
C TRP A 288 30.07 0.30 23.96
N SER A 289 31.02 -0.58 24.17
CA SER A 289 32.41 -0.31 23.92
C SER A 289 32.91 -1.06 22.69
N ASP A 290 33.83 -0.46 21.95
CA ASP A 290 34.54 -1.12 20.85
C ASP A 290 35.57 -2.13 21.36
N LYS A 291 36.31 -2.78 20.46
CA LYS A 291 37.38 -3.75 20.80
C LYS A 291 38.50 -3.19 21.65
N SER A 292 38.72 -1.89 21.68
CA SER A 292 39.72 -1.23 22.52
C SER A 292 39.20 -0.92 23.92
N GLY A 293 37.93 -1.16 24.19
CA GLY A 293 37.24 -0.80 25.42
C GLY A 293 36.77 0.66 25.45
N LYS A 294 36.88 1.40 24.31
CA LYS A 294 36.39 2.75 24.20
C LYS A 294 34.85 2.74 24.05
N LEU A 295 34.18 3.44 24.94
CA LEU A 295 32.74 3.64 24.89
C LEU A 295 32.34 4.49 23.67
N ILE A 296 31.31 4.07 22.97
CA ILE A 296 30.66 4.80 21.90
C ILE A 296 29.29 5.27 22.43
N GLU A 297 29.05 6.55 22.37
CA GLU A 297 27.74 7.11 22.72
C GLU A 297 26.77 6.89 21.55
N PHE A 298 25.90 5.90 21.67
CA PHE A 298 24.81 5.70 20.72
C PHE A 298 23.56 6.45 21.14
N ASN A 299 22.89 7.06 20.18
CA ASN A 299 21.56 7.64 20.35
C ASN A 299 20.46 6.64 19.98
N ASN A 300 20.62 5.95 18.85
CA ASN A 300 19.75 4.88 18.40
C ASN A 300 20.55 3.67 17.97
N LEU A 301 20.01 2.46 18.24
CA LEU A 301 20.70 1.23 17.93
C LEU A 301 19.70 0.10 17.73
N VAL A 302 19.96 -0.74 16.73
CA VAL A 302 19.25 -1.99 16.47
C VAL A 302 20.21 -3.17 16.41
N GLY A 303 19.76 -4.33 16.84
CA GLY A 303 20.56 -5.56 16.88
C GLY A 303 20.13 -6.55 15.81
N GLY A 304 21.10 -6.95 15.00
CA GLY A 304 20.94 -7.97 13.97
C GLY A 304 21.39 -9.36 14.40
N ASN A 305 21.61 -10.21 13.41
CA ASN A 305 22.22 -11.52 13.59
C ASN A 305 23.73 -11.39 13.70
N ALA A 306 24.41 -11.18 12.58
CA ALA A 306 25.87 -11.14 12.51
C ALA A 306 26.36 -10.06 11.57
N GLN A 307 27.55 -9.54 11.85
CA GLN A 307 28.28 -8.75 10.88
C GLN A 307 28.73 -9.65 9.74
N VAL A 308 28.19 -9.44 8.56
CA VAL A 308 28.46 -10.25 7.36
C VAL A 308 29.53 -9.63 6.46
N MET A 309 29.81 -8.33 6.61
CA MET A 309 30.92 -7.64 5.94
C MET A 309 31.63 -6.68 6.89
N ASN A 310 32.96 -6.70 6.88
CA ASN A 310 33.83 -5.86 7.72
C ASN A 310 34.92 -5.24 6.86
N ALA A 311 34.95 -3.92 6.76
CA ALA A 311 35.92 -3.16 5.94
C ALA A 311 36.00 -3.71 4.50
N GLY A 312 34.84 -3.93 3.86
CA GLY A 312 34.77 -4.48 2.51
C GLY A 312 35.07 -5.97 2.37
N THR A 313 35.40 -6.68 3.46
CA THR A 313 35.71 -8.11 3.42
C THR A 313 34.56 -8.93 4.03
N LEU A 314 34.20 -10.01 3.37
CA LEU A 314 33.19 -10.96 3.88
C LEU A 314 33.71 -11.61 5.18
N THR A 315 32.86 -11.71 6.17
CA THR A 315 33.17 -12.41 7.42
C THR A 315 32.85 -13.89 7.31
N LYS A 316 33.41 -14.69 8.24
CA LYS A 316 33.13 -16.15 8.33
C LYS A 316 31.64 -16.46 8.48
N TYR A 317 30.84 -15.54 9.02
CA TYR A 317 29.43 -15.75 9.31
C TYR A 317 28.57 -15.96 8.06
N ASN A 318 29.03 -15.48 6.89
CA ASN A 318 28.33 -15.74 5.61
C ASN A 318 28.21 -17.23 5.28
N THR A 319 29.18 -18.04 5.66
CA THR A 319 29.23 -19.48 5.32
C THR A 319 29.13 -20.40 6.54
N SER A 320 29.52 -19.93 7.73
CA SER A 320 29.47 -20.76 8.95
C SER A 320 28.07 -20.84 9.56
N GLU A 321 27.15 -20.02 9.09
CA GLU A 321 25.77 -20.01 9.56
C GLU A 321 24.79 -20.36 8.46
N ASN A 322 23.98 -21.38 8.72
CA ASN A 322 22.99 -21.86 7.78
C ASN A 322 21.99 -20.77 7.38
N TYR A 323 21.58 -19.94 8.33
CA TYR A 323 20.67 -18.83 8.06
C TYR A 323 21.26 -17.82 7.07
N ASN A 324 22.54 -17.50 7.16
CA ASN A 324 23.21 -16.53 6.30
C ASN A 324 23.54 -17.10 4.91
N SER A 325 23.86 -18.37 4.82
CA SER A 325 24.22 -19.05 3.55
C SER A 325 23.01 -19.43 2.70
N GLN A 326 21.83 -19.57 3.30
CA GLN A 326 20.61 -19.90 2.56
C GLN A 326 20.00 -18.68 1.85
N VAL A 327 19.16 -18.96 0.87
CA VAL A 327 18.48 -17.98 0.02
C VAL A 327 17.15 -17.56 0.64
N TYR A 328 17.09 -16.32 1.12
CA TYR A 328 15.87 -15.66 1.66
C TYR A 328 15.66 -14.30 1.03
N SER A 329 14.48 -13.67 1.22
CA SER A 329 14.41 -12.22 1.23
C SER A 329 15.30 -11.71 2.36
N ARG A 330 15.94 -10.55 2.18
CA ARG A 330 16.95 -10.06 3.13
C ARG A 330 16.67 -8.64 3.57
N THR A 331 17.01 -8.36 4.81
CA THR A 331 17.20 -7.02 5.34
C THR A 331 18.62 -6.89 5.88
N GLY A 332 19.37 -5.92 5.37
CA GLY A 332 20.73 -5.63 5.81
C GLY A 332 20.91 -4.14 6.10
N TYR A 333 21.62 -3.83 7.17
CA TYR A 333 22.02 -2.48 7.53
C TYR A 333 23.53 -2.37 7.53
N GLY A 334 24.04 -1.26 7.02
CA GLY A 334 25.47 -1.06 6.92
C GLY A 334 25.87 0.40 6.80
N THR A 335 27.18 0.63 6.63
CA THR A 335 27.74 1.97 6.49
C THR A 335 28.95 1.95 5.56
N ASP A 336 29.33 3.12 5.05
CA ASP A 336 30.59 3.36 4.36
C ASP A 336 31.81 3.30 5.30
N ALA A 337 32.98 3.52 4.77
CA ALA A 337 34.24 3.45 5.53
C ALA A 337 34.31 4.51 6.64
N GLU A 338 33.74 5.67 6.41
CA GLU A 338 33.78 6.82 7.30
C GLU A 338 32.63 6.82 8.33
N GLY A 339 31.62 5.95 8.17
CA GLY A 339 30.43 5.94 9.02
C GLY A 339 29.48 7.10 8.76
N ARG A 340 29.54 7.73 7.59
CA ARG A 340 28.71 8.87 7.23
C ARG A 340 27.32 8.47 6.80
N TYR A 341 27.21 7.42 5.96
CA TYR A 341 25.95 6.99 5.41
C TYR A 341 25.42 5.75 6.12
N LEU A 342 24.15 5.79 6.48
CA LEU A 342 23.41 4.57 6.80
C LEU A 342 22.84 4.00 5.50
N TYR A 343 23.23 2.77 5.18
CA TYR A 343 22.65 1.99 4.10
C TYR A 343 21.68 0.96 4.65
N ILE A 344 20.51 0.85 4.03
CA ILE A 344 19.53 -0.20 4.31
C ILE A 344 19.20 -0.89 3.00
N PHE A 345 19.38 -2.22 2.94
CA PHE A 345 19.08 -3.04 1.79
C PHE A 345 17.92 -3.98 2.13
N VAL A 346 16.88 -3.95 1.33
CA VAL A 346 15.80 -4.95 1.38
C VAL A 346 15.71 -5.64 0.03
N ILE A 347 15.97 -6.95 0.02
CA ILE A 347 16.00 -7.78 -1.18
C ILE A 347 14.80 -8.71 -1.14
N ASP A 348 14.00 -8.70 -2.20
CA ASP A 348 12.77 -9.46 -2.28
C ASP A 348 13.02 -10.95 -2.53
N LYS A 349 12.06 -11.78 -2.11
CA LYS A 349 11.88 -13.15 -2.59
C LYS A 349 10.40 -13.35 -2.93
N SER A 350 10.10 -13.31 -4.22
CA SER A 350 8.72 -13.33 -4.71
C SER A 350 8.63 -13.83 -6.14
N THR A 351 7.51 -14.46 -6.46
CA THR A 351 7.13 -14.86 -7.83
C THR A 351 6.00 -13.98 -8.39
N ASP A 352 5.70 -12.86 -7.77
CA ASP A 352 4.63 -11.96 -8.21
C ASP A 352 5.00 -11.31 -9.56
N PRO A 353 4.24 -11.56 -10.63
CA PRO A 353 4.55 -11.01 -11.94
C PRO A 353 4.48 -9.49 -12.02
N ASN A 354 3.66 -8.83 -11.18
CA ASN A 354 3.52 -7.37 -11.17
C ASN A 354 4.76 -6.68 -10.59
N TYR A 355 5.51 -7.36 -9.71
CA TYR A 355 6.78 -6.88 -9.16
C TYR A 355 8.00 -7.45 -9.89
N GLY A 356 7.79 -8.42 -10.78
CA GLY A 356 8.84 -9.27 -11.35
C GLY A 356 9.34 -10.31 -10.34
N THR A 357 9.76 -11.45 -10.86
CA THR A 357 10.33 -12.54 -10.04
C THR A 357 11.60 -12.09 -9.36
N SER A 358 11.72 -12.36 -8.06
CA SER A 358 12.95 -12.20 -7.28
C SER A 358 13.24 -13.51 -6.53
N ALA A 359 14.41 -14.07 -6.75
CA ALA A 359 14.79 -15.37 -6.19
C ALA A 359 15.13 -15.28 -4.67
N GLY A 360 15.40 -14.07 -4.17
CA GLY A 360 16.09 -13.90 -2.90
C GLY A 360 17.58 -14.17 -3.00
N CYS A 361 18.33 -13.98 -1.93
CA CYS A 361 19.78 -14.16 -1.94
C CYS A 361 20.32 -14.65 -0.58
N SER A 362 21.59 -15.11 -0.60
CA SER A 362 22.40 -15.28 0.59
C SER A 362 22.97 -13.93 1.06
N THR A 363 23.56 -13.87 2.25
CA THR A 363 24.22 -12.66 2.72
C THR A 363 25.48 -12.33 1.92
N THR A 364 26.14 -13.32 1.32
CA THR A 364 27.28 -13.09 0.42
C THR A 364 26.90 -12.24 -0.79
N GLU A 365 25.80 -12.58 -1.46
CA GLU A 365 25.28 -11.81 -2.60
C GLU A 365 24.77 -10.43 -2.17
N MET A 366 24.10 -10.35 -1.01
CA MET A 366 23.70 -9.06 -0.45
C MET A 366 24.91 -8.14 -0.20
N CYS A 367 26.03 -8.68 0.33
CA CYS A 367 27.26 -7.92 0.55
C CYS A 367 27.88 -7.45 -0.77
N ALA A 368 27.88 -8.27 -1.82
CA ALA A 368 28.41 -7.88 -3.14
C ALA A 368 27.63 -6.70 -3.72
N ILE A 369 26.30 -6.75 -3.62
CA ILE A 369 25.44 -5.63 -4.03
C ILE A 369 25.73 -4.39 -3.17
N ALA A 370 25.85 -4.56 -1.86
CA ALA A 370 26.10 -3.44 -0.95
C ALA A 370 27.44 -2.75 -1.21
N GLN A 371 28.50 -3.52 -1.51
CA GLN A 371 29.81 -2.96 -1.88
C GLN A 371 29.74 -2.14 -3.16
N HIS A 372 28.97 -2.59 -4.16
CA HIS A 372 28.76 -1.84 -5.40
C HIS A 372 28.19 -0.44 -5.13
N TYR A 373 27.33 -0.30 -4.11
CA TYR A 373 26.75 0.98 -3.68
C TYR A 373 27.59 1.75 -2.63
N GLY A 374 28.78 1.28 -2.33
CA GLY A 374 29.72 1.97 -1.42
C GLY A 374 29.62 1.60 0.05
N CYS A 375 28.83 0.59 0.40
CA CYS A 375 28.77 0.07 1.74
C CYS A 375 29.99 -0.82 2.04
N THR A 376 30.66 -0.64 3.17
CA THR A 376 31.88 -1.37 3.56
C THR A 376 31.72 -2.20 4.84
N TYR A 377 30.74 -1.86 5.67
CA TYR A 377 30.39 -2.62 6.87
C TYR A 377 28.92 -3.00 6.80
N MET A 378 28.57 -4.27 7.02
CA MET A 378 27.18 -4.72 6.95
C MET A 378 26.86 -5.74 8.02
N THR A 379 25.72 -5.60 8.63
CA THR A 379 25.09 -6.54 9.55
C THR A 379 23.78 -7.05 8.96
N ASN A 380 23.55 -8.37 9.03
CA ASN A 380 22.31 -9.01 8.59
C ASN A 380 21.24 -8.92 9.68
N PHE A 381 20.00 -8.68 9.29
CA PHE A 381 18.86 -8.50 10.18
C PHE A 381 17.74 -9.52 9.92
N ASP A 382 16.59 -9.35 10.59
CA ASP A 382 15.45 -10.25 10.39
C ASP A 382 14.95 -10.20 8.94
N ALA A 383 14.72 -11.37 8.38
CA ALA A 383 14.51 -11.60 6.96
C ALA A 383 13.23 -12.45 6.74
N GLY A 384 13.06 -12.99 5.55
CA GLY A 384 11.87 -13.77 5.22
C GLY A 384 10.61 -12.91 5.21
N GLY A 385 9.57 -13.34 5.93
CA GLY A 385 8.31 -12.60 6.02
C GLY A 385 8.42 -11.22 6.66
N SER A 386 9.49 -10.96 7.42
CA SER A 386 9.73 -9.68 8.08
C SER A 386 10.45 -8.65 7.20
N ALA A 387 11.05 -9.06 6.06
CA ALA A 387 11.80 -8.16 5.19
C ALA A 387 10.87 -7.15 4.51
N GLU A 388 10.86 -5.93 5.01
CA GLU A 388 10.01 -4.86 4.48
C GLU A 388 10.69 -3.50 4.53
N MET A 389 10.47 -2.68 3.48
CA MET A 389 10.95 -1.31 3.38
C MET A 389 9.79 -0.34 3.27
N LEU A 390 9.76 0.59 4.19
CA LEU A 390 8.82 1.73 4.21
C LEU A 390 9.41 2.88 3.40
N VAL A 391 8.61 3.48 2.52
CA VAL A 391 8.88 4.79 1.91
C VAL A 391 7.61 5.62 2.00
N GLY A 392 7.70 6.77 2.61
CA GLY A 392 6.52 7.57 2.95
C GLY A 392 5.54 6.79 3.84
N ASN A 393 4.36 6.52 3.32
CA ASN A 393 3.28 5.84 4.04
C ASN A 393 3.01 4.41 3.55
N ALA A 394 3.92 3.81 2.79
CA ALA A 394 3.70 2.50 2.17
C ALA A 394 4.92 1.58 2.29
N ILE A 395 4.66 0.27 2.38
CA ILE A 395 5.68 -0.75 2.14
C ILE A 395 5.82 -0.90 0.62
N ILE A 396 7.04 -0.65 0.11
CA ILE A 396 7.28 -0.51 -1.34
C ILE A 396 7.90 -1.76 -1.97
N ASN A 397 8.40 -2.67 -1.18
CA ASN A 397 8.92 -3.95 -1.65
C ASN A 397 7.85 -5.05 -1.62
N LYS A 398 8.09 -6.15 -2.34
CA LYS A 398 7.20 -7.30 -2.30
C LYS A 398 7.60 -8.25 -1.18
N THR A 399 6.80 -8.28 -0.12
CA THR A 399 7.03 -9.21 0.99
C THR A 399 6.74 -10.66 0.56
N THR A 400 7.34 -11.64 1.23
CA THR A 400 7.09 -13.07 0.96
C THR A 400 5.69 -13.52 1.38
N GLU A 401 5.00 -12.72 2.20
CA GLU A 401 3.63 -12.95 2.64
C GLU A 401 2.64 -12.12 1.79
N SER A 402 1.37 -12.50 1.83
CA SER A 402 0.32 -11.77 1.08
C SER A 402 0.12 -10.33 1.56
N THR A 403 0.41 -10.08 2.84
CA THR A 403 0.38 -8.76 3.48
C THR A 403 1.68 -8.54 4.26
N PRO A 404 2.19 -7.30 4.35
CA PRO A 404 3.34 -6.99 5.20
C PRO A 404 3.11 -7.42 6.64
N ARG A 405 4.10 -8.03 7.25
CA ARG A 405 4.05 -8.54 8.61
C ARG A 405 4.16 -7.39 9.61
N SER A 406 3.42 -7.46 10.73
CA SER A 406 3.75 -6.63 11.88
C SER A 406 5.04 -7.11 12.53
N VAL A 407 5.97 -6.21 12.81
CA VAL A 407 7.31 -6.48 13.35
C VAL A 407 7.50 -5.89 14.74
N ALA A 408 8.50 -6.37 15.50
CA ALA A 408 8.75 -5.87 16.84
C ALA A 408 9.35 -4.45 16.83
N ASN A 409 10.26 -4.19 15.91
CA ASN A 409 10.89 -2.89 15.74
C ASN A 409 11.39 -2.69 14.31
N GLY A 410 11.84 -1.49 14.04
CA GLY A 410 12.53 -1.08 12.83
C GLY A 410 13.36 0.16 13.09
N MET A 411 14.00 0.67 12.05
CA MET A 411 14.68 1.96 12.06
C MET A 411 14.10 2.83 10.97
N ILE A 412 13.67 4.03 11.34
CA ILE A 412 12.99 4.99 10.46
C ILE A 412 13.78 6.31 10.49
N VAL A 413 13.99 6.90 9.33
CA VAL A 413 14.49 8.26 9.19
C VAL A 413 13.33 9.23 9.09
N TYR A 414 13.40 10.30 9.88
CA TYR A 414 12.44 11.39 9.91
C TYR A 414 13.10 12.67 9.42
N SER A 415 12.37 13.45 8.63
CA SER A 415 12.77 14.82 8.33
C SER A 415 12.41 15.74 9.49
N THR A 416 13.41 16.47 9.97
CA THR A 416 13.26 17.54 10.97
C THR A 416 13.50 18.92 10.33
N ALA A 417 13.46 19.00 8.99
CA ALA A 417 13.61 20.24 8.27
C ALA A 417 12.52 21.25 8.68
N PRO A 418 12.85 22.53 8.81
CA PRO A 418 11.83 23.56 9.03
C PRO A 418 10.78 23.57 7.92
N GLU A 419 9.55 23.88 8.27
CA GLU A 419 8.48 24.07 7.29
C GLU A 419 8.84 25.24 6.35
N ASP A 420 8.86 24.95 5.07
CA ASP A 420 9.11 25.90 4.00
C ASP A 420 8.45 25.39 2.72
N ASN A 421 7.46 26.12 2.26
CA ASN A 421 6.67 25.73 1.08
C ASN A 421 7.21 26.34 -0.23
N GLU A 422 8.35 27.06 -0.18
CA GLU A 422 8.98 27.59 -1.36
C GLU A 422 9.73 26.50 -2.12
N ILE A 423 9.36 26.25 -3.36
CA ILE A 423 10.08 25.33 -4.23
C ILE A 423 11.31 26.05 -4.76
N THR A 424 12.48 25.51 -4.48
CA THR A 424 13.78 26.03 -4.94
C THR A 424 14.49 25.09 -5.90
N ARG A 425 14.06 23.82 -5.99
CA ARG A 425 14.64 22.82 -6.87
C ARG A 425 13.55 21.87 -7.38
N LEU A 426 13.68 21.43 -8.62
CA LEU A 426 12.84 20.41 -9.26
C LEU A 426 13.63 19.13 -9.51
N ASP A 427 12.94 18.01 -9.63
CA ASP A 427 13.46 16.75 -10.17
C ASP A 427 12.35 15.96 -10.87
N PHE A 428 12.72 15.12 -11.84
CA PHE A 428 11.80 14.17 -12.45
C PHE A 428 11.62 12.98 -11.49
N ALA A 429 10.37 12.58 -11.28
CA ALA A 429 10.08 11.44 -10.41
C ALA A 429 10.57 10.11 -11.01
N GLU A 430 10.57 10.01 -12.33
CA GLU A 430 11.02 8.85 -13.08
C GLU A 430 12.54 8.85 -13.25
N TYR A 431 13.17 7.69 -13.08
CA TYR A 431 14.62 7.52 -13.29
C TYR A 431 14.99 7.69 -14.76
N GLU A 432 14.29 7.01 -15.65
CA GLU A 432 14.42 7.14 -17.09
C GLU A 432 13.15 7.73 -17.67
N LEU A 433 13.31 8.68 -18.59
CA LEU A 433 12.19 9.23 -19.32
C LEU A 433 12.12 8.54 -20.68
N LYS A 434 10.97 7.94 -20.98
CA LYS A 434 10.73 7.25 -22.25
C LYS A 434 9.39 7.68 -22.84
N ALA A 435 9.33 7.77 -24.17
CA ALA A 435 8.08 7.93 -24.90
C ALA A 435 8.12 7.06 -26.16
N PRO A 436 7.00 6.47 -26.58
CA PRO A 436 6.95 5.82 -27.87
C PRO A 436 6.95 6.84 -29.01
N VAL A 437 7.48 6.44 -30.15
CA VAL A 437 7.38 7.25 -31.38
C VAL A 437 5.92 7.64 -31.63
N TYR A 438 5.66 8.93 -31.91
CA TYR A 438 4.34 9.58 -32.02
C TYR A 438 3.49 9.60 -30.74
N GLY A 439 3.98 9.02 -29.64
CA GLY A 439 3.25 8.98 -28.38
C GLY A 439 3.45 10.23 -27.54
N THR A 440 2.65 10.32 -26.48
CA THR A 440 2.71 11.40 -25.51
C THR A 440 3.36 10.95 -24.21
N TYR A 441 3.96 11.89 -23.48
CA TYR A 441 4.52 11.67 -22.15
C TYR A 441 4.27 12.89 -21.27
N THR A 442 3.73 12.66 -20.10
CA THR A 442 3.54 13.70 -19.08
C THR A 442 4.35 13.32 -17.85
N PRO A 443 5.49 13.98 -17.59
CA PRO A 443 6.32 13.65 -16.43
C PRO A 443 5.65 14.10 -15.15
N ARG A 444 5.88 13.35 -14.07
CA ARG A 444 5.64 13.81 -12.72
C ARG A 444 6.88 14.51 -12.19
N ILE A 445 6.72 15.73 -11.71
CA ILE A 445 7.82 16.59 -11.25
C ILE A 445 7.72 16.78 -9.73
N ILE A 446 8.81 16.48 -9.04
CA ILE A 446 8.96 16.67 -7.61
C ILE A 446 9.58 18.03 -7.34
N GLY A 447 9.00 18.79 -6.41
CA GLY A 447 9.52 20.07 -5.94
C GLY A 447 10.11 19.98 -4.54
N TYR A 448 11.28 20.52 -4.34
CA TYR A 448 12.00 20.55 -3.08
C TYR A 448 12.25 21.97 -2.62
N ASN A 449 12.22 22.20 -1.32
CA ASN A 449 12.64 23.47 -0.72
C ASN A 449 14.16 23.53 -0.54
N LYS A 450 14.65 24.65 -0.02
CA LYS A 450 16.10 24.88 0.22
C LYS A 450 16.74 23.92 1.23
N TYR A 451 15.95 23.23 2.04
CA TYR A 451 16.44 22.23 2.99
C TYR A 451 16.47 20.82 2.38
N GLY A 452 15.97 20.64 1.16
CA GLY A 452 15.84 19.35 0.48
C GLY A 452 14.58 18.58 0.87
N ALA A 453 13.69 19.18 1.66
CA ALA A 453 12.40 18.55 1.95
C ALA A 453 11.47 18.65 0.76
N VAL A 454 10.68 17.60 0.53
CA VAL A 454 9.68 17.56 -0.54
C VAL A 454 8.53 18.50 -0.20
N VAL A 455 8.28 19.48 -1.06
CA VAL A 455 7.14 20.42 -0.98
C VAL A 455 5.94 19.86 -1.75
N SER A 456 6.20 19.29 -2.92
CA SER A 456 5.19 18.65 -3.77
C SER A 456 5.79 17.45 -4.47
N ASP A 457 5.07 16.36 -4.53
CA ASP A 457 5.44 15.16 -5.28
C ASP A 457 4.87 15.15 -6.72
N ASP A 458 4.05 16.16 -7.05
CA ASP A 458 3.52 16.42 -8.38
C ASP A 458 3.27 17.92 -8.56
N VAL A 459 4.32 18.66 -8.97
CA VAL A 459 4.29 20.12 -9.12
C VAL A 459 3.40 20.51 -10.28
N GLN A 460 2.41 21.36 -10.00
CA GLN A 460 1.51 21.91 -11.01
C GLN A 460 2.10 23.16 -11.68
N GLY A 461 1.60 23.50 -12.88
CA GLY A 461 2.06 24.68 -13.62
C GLY A 461 3.41 24.49 -14.33
N ILE A 462 3.89 23.27 -14.47
CA ILE A 462 5.09 22.93 -15.22
C ILE A 462 4.90 23.23 -16.72
N VAL A 463 5.90 23.84 -17.32
CA VAL A 463 5.99 24.02 -18.78
C VAL A 463 7.22 23.26 -19.28
N LEU A 464 6.99 22.35 -20.24
CA LEU A 464 8.07 21.58 -20.85
C LEU A 464 8.66 22.29 -22.07
N SER A 465 9.95 22.05 -22.33
CA SER A 465 10.63 22.43 -23.58
C SER A 465 11.58 21.31 -24.04
N CYS A 466 11.72 21.16 -25.35
CA CYS A 466 12.56 20.14 -25.98
C CYS A 466 13.06 20.61 -27.36
N ASP A 467 13.91 19.82 -28.00
CA ASP A 467 14.28 20.04 -29.41
C ASP A 467 13.03 19.83 -30.31
N PRO A 468 12.60 20.85 -31.07
CA PRO A 468 11.41 20.77 -31.92
C PRO A 468 11.56 19.78 -33.10
N ASN A 469 12.76 19.31 -33.41
CA ASN A 469 12.97 18.25 -34.38
C ASN A 469 12.62 16.87 -33.86
N VAL A 470 12.67 16.67 -32.55
CA VAL A 470 12.45 15.39 -31.90
C VAL A 470 11.05 15.29 -31.28
N GLY A 471 10.52 16.39 -30.81
CA GLY A 471 9.19 16.43 -30.19
C GLY A 471 8.57 17.81 -30.17
N THR A 472 7.38 17.90 -29.62
CA THR A 472 6.69 19.16 -29.32
C THR A 472 6.20 19.12 -27.87
N CYS A 473 6.19 20.26 -27.20
CA CYS A 473 5.68 20.41 -25.85
C CYS A 473 4.47 21.35 -25.86
N ASN A 474 3.43 20.94 -25.16
CA ASN A 474 2.24 21.76 -24.92
C ASN A 474 1.93 21.72 -23.40
N GLY A 475 2.25 22.81 -22.70
CA GLY A 475 2.23 22.81 -21.24
C GLY A 475 3.15 21.73 -20.67
N ASN A 476 2.62 20.81 -19.88
CA ASN A 476 3.35 19.69 -19.27
C ASN A 476 3.31 18.40 -20.11
N VAL A 477 2.83 18.42 -21.34
CA VAL A 477 2.75 17.26 -22.23
C VAL A 477 3.81 17.34 -23.31
N PHE A 478 4.70 16.37 -23.37
CA PHE A 478 5.61 16.12 -24.48
C PHE A 478 4.96 15.16 -25.48
N THR A 479 5.10 15.43 -26.77
CA THR A 479 4.67 14.53 -27.86
C THR A 479 5.87 14.23 -28.76
N ALA A 480 6.24 12.97 -28.89
CA ALA A 480 7.34 12.54 -29.72
C ALA A 480 6.99 12.64 -31.22
N ARG A 481 7.98 13.04 -32.05
CA ARG A 481 7.89 12.94 -33.52
C ARG A 481 8.30 11.55 -33.99
N GLY A 482 8.12 11.29 -35.30
CA GLY A 482 8.50 10.00 -35.91
C GLY A 482 9.99 9.84 -36.18
N THR A 483 10.81 10.80 -35.77
CA THR A 483 12.25 10.83 -35.97
C THR A 483 12.96 11.19 -34.68
N GLY A 484 14.23 10.78 -34.57
CA GLY A 484 15.06 11.01 -33.41
C GLY A 484 14.97 9.89 -32.37
N THR A 485 16.01 9.75 -31.55
CA THR A 485 16.15 8.69 -30.55
C THR A 485 16.17 9.21 -29.13
N ALA A 486 16.56 10.48 -28.93
CA ALA A 486 16.60 11.13 -27.64
C ALA A 486 16.70 12.66 -27.76
N THR A 487 16.21 13.36 -26.74
CA THR A 487 16.35 14.83 -26.62
C THR A 487 16.42 15.21 -25.13
N PRO A 488 17.13 16.29 -24.78
CA PRO A 488 16.93 16.93 -23.49
C PRO A 488 15.48 17.40 -23.35
N LEU A 489 14.81 16.98 -22.29
CA LEU A 489 13.49 17.47 -21.87
C LEU A 489 13.71 18.35 -20.63
N THR A 490 13.32 19.62 -20.71
CA THR A 490 13.46 20.56 -19.61
C THR A 490 12.09 20.92 -19.06
N ALA A 491 11.92 20.75 -17.75
CA ALA A 491 10.74 21.19 -17.02
C ALA A 491 11.01 22.52 -16.33
N HIS A 492 10.14 23.50 -16.50
CA HIS A 492 10.22 24.85 -15.97
C HIS A 492 9.08 25.14 -15.00
N LEU A 493 9.41 25.76 -13.87
CA LEU A 493 8.49 26.42 -12.94
C LEU A 493 9.01 27.85 -12.72
N GLY A 494 8.57 28.82 -13.54
CA GLY A 494 9.20 30.13 -13.58
C GLY A 494 10.67 30.04 -13.97
N GLU A 495 11.57 30.56 -13.11
CA GLU A 495 13.00 30.51 -13.31
C GLU A 495 13.67 29.20 -12.86
N ILE A 496 12.93 28.37 -12.14
CA ILE A 496 13.44 27.07 -11.66
C ILE A 496 13.29 26.05 -12.78
N LEU A 497 14.36 25.32 -13.07
CA LEU A 497 14.36 24.32 -14.13
C LEU A 497 15.10 23.05 -13.74
N VAL A 498 14.71 21.94 -14.37
CA VAL A 498 15.43 20.68 -14.36
C VAL A 498 15.41 20.07 -15.75
N THR A 499 16.52 19.50 -16.16
CA THR A 499 16.67 18.86 -17.48
C THR A 499 17.06 17.41 -17.34
N LYS A 500 16.37 16.53 -18.06
CA LYS A 500 16.68 15.10 -18.16
C LYS A 500 16.47 14.63 -19.59
N THR A 501 17.28 13.69 -20.04
CA THR A 501 17.13 13.14 -21.39
C THR A 501 15.91 12.24 -21.45
N ILE A 502 15.00 12.49 -22.41
CA ILE A 502 13.93 11.56 -22.77
C ILE A 502 14.36 10.76 -24.01
N THR A 503 14.19 9.44 -23.91
CA THR A 503 14.48 8.50 -25.01
C THR A 503 13.20 8.20 -25.77
N ILE A 504 13.25 8.35 -27.09
CA ILE A 504 12.14 8.00 -27.99
C ILE A 504 12.33 6.57 -28.45
N VAL A 505 11.42 5.71 -28.03
CA VAL A 505 11.50 4.27 -28.28
C VAL A 505 10.69 3.92 -29.53
N ASP A 506 11.35 3.26 -30.47
CA ASP A 506 10.71 2.75 -31.68
C ASP A 506 9.94 1.46 -31.34
N THR A 507 8.73 1.61 -30.87
CA THR A 507 7.83 0.51 -30.52
C THR A 507 6.50 0.64 -31.24
N GLN A 508 5.91 -0.50 -31.60
CA GLN A 508 4.65 -0.52 -32.30
C GLN A 508 3.48 -0.20 -31.37
N MET A 509 2.56 0.62 -31.87
CA MET A 509 1.31 0.85 -31.18
C MET A 509 0.37 -0.36 -31.25
N SER A 510 -0.53 -0.47 -30.31
CA SER A 510 -1.54 -1.51 -30.27
C SER A 510 -2.86 -0.96 -29.75
N LEU A 511 -3.94 -1.39 -30.35
CA LEU A 511 -5.28 -1.25 -29.78
C LEU A 511 -5.36 -2.05 -28.48
N ARG A 512 -5.74 -1.42 -27.38
CA ARG A 512 -5.71 -2.05 -26.04
C ARG A 512 -6.69 -3.21 -25.92
N ILE A 513 -7.83 -3.12 -26.59
CA ILE A 513 -8.88 -4.14 -26.54
C ILE A 513 -9.08 -4.75 -27.92
N LYS A 514 -9.00 -6.09 -27.98
CA LYS A 514 -9.16 -6.88 -29.21
C LYS A 514 -9.79 -8.24 -28.92
N PRO A 515 -10.85 -8.63 -29.62
CA PRO A 515 -11.79 -7.83 -30.42
C PRO A 515 -12.62 -6.92 -29.52
N ILE A 516 -13.31 -5.94 -30.10
CA ILE A 516 -14.21 -5.04 -29.40
C ILE A 516 -15.64 -5.55 -29.52
N LEU A 517 -16.39 -5.50 -28.42
CA LEU A 517 -17.79 -5.84 -28.38
C LEU A 517 -18.56 -4.67 -27.76
N ILE A 518 -19.48 -4.06 -28.50
CA ILE A 518 -20.21 -2.86 -28.12
C ILE A 518 -21.72 -3.00 -28.34
N ASP A 519 -22.48 -2.15 -27.66
CA ASP A 519 -23.92 -1.93 -27.99
C ASP A 519 -24.06 -0.78 -29.00
N GLY A 520 -25.29 -0.44 -29.34
CA GLY A 520 -25.60 0.61 -30.29
C GLY A 520 -25.94 1.98 -29.67
N PHE A 521 -25.78 2.17 -28.38
CA PHE A 521 -26.31 3.32 -27.66
C PHE A 521 -25.31 4.08 -26.80
N ARG A 522 -24.17 3.44 -26.47
CA ARG A 522 -23.12 4.05 -25.68
C ARG A 522 -21.95 4.50 -26.54
N GLU A 523 -21.22 5.48 -26.06
CA GLU A 523 -19.96 5.95 -26.63
C GLU A 523 -18.80 5.16 -26.04
N TYR A 524 -17.90 4.67 -26.88
CA TYR A 524 -16.75 3.85 -26.48
C TYR A 524 -15.45 4.49 -26.93
N PRO A 525 -14.71 5.19 -26.08
CA PRO A 525 -13.39 5.70 -26.42
C PRO A 525 -12.45 4.51 -26.64
N VAL A 526 -11.88 4.44 -27.82
CA VAL A 526 -10.92 3.41 -28.21
C VAL A 526 -9.53 3.84 -27.79
N GLU A 527 -8.91 3.09 -26.92
CA GLU A 527 -7.55 3.37 -26.44
C GLU A 527 -6.52 2.67 -27.32
N VAL A 528 -5.50 3.45 -27.71
CA VAL A 528 -4.29 2.96 -28.42
C VAL A 528 -3.10 3.21 -27.49
N SER A 529 -2.29 2.17 -27.30
CA SER A 529 -1.14 2.22 -26.40
C SER A 529 0.09 1.55 -27.01
N ALA A 530 1.22 1.76 -26.37
CA ALA A 530 2.46 1.03 -26.61
C ALA A 530 3.05 0.61 -25.26
N GLU A 531 3.68 -0.54 -25.24
CA GLU A 531 4.37 -1.05 -24.05
C GLU A 531 5.88 -0.80 -24.17
N ILE A 532 6.46 -0.18 -23.16
CA ILE A 532 7.91 0.01 -23.06
C ILE A 532 8.32 -0.39 -21.63
N ASP A 533 9.14 -1.42 -21.51
CA ASP A 533 9.66 -1.93 -20.24
C ASP A 533 8.57 -2.24 -19.20
N GLY A 534 7.41 -2.75 -19.67
CA GLY A 534 6.28 -3.08 -18.82
C GLY A 534 5.43 -1.87 -18.37
N ASN A 535 5.70 -0.69 -18.90
CA ASN A 535 4.88 0.50 -18.71
C ASN A 535 4.04 0.76 -19.96
N THR A 536 2.77 1.08 -19.75
CA THR A 536 1.82 1.41 -20.82
C THR A 536 1.85 2.91 -21.10
N TYR A 537 2.04 3.27 -22.35
CA TYR A 537 1.97 4.65 -22.86
C TYR A 537 0.80 4.78 -23.81
N THR A 538 -0.04 5.78 -23.58
CA THR A 538 -1.20 6.04 -24.43
C THR A 538 -0.89 7.04 -25.54
N TYR A 539 -1.61 6.93 -26.66
CA TYR A 539 -1.56 7.89 -27.75
C TYR A 539 -2.71 8.88 -27.65
N ASN A 540 -2.49 10.12 -28.09
CA ASN A 540 -3.60 11.07 -28.24
C ASN A 540 -4.54 10.60 -29.37
N PRO A 541 -5.81 10.29 -29.12
CA PRO A 541 -6.71 9.79 -30.14
C PRO A 541 -6.85 10.73 -31.34
N SER A 542 -6.78 12.05 -31.13
CA SER A 542 -6.85 13.05 -32.22
C SER A 542 -5.64 13.04 -33.16
N SER A 543 -4.56 12.38 -32.79
CA SER A 543 -3.36 12.19 -33.64
C SER A 543 -3.44 10.92 -34.49
N ILE A 544 -4.47 10.11 -34.29
CA ILE A 544 -4.66 8.82 -34.94
C ILE A 544 -5.64 9.03 -36.12
N THR A 545 -5.29 8.44 -37.27
CA THR A 545 -6.22 8.32 -38.40
C THR A 545 -7.01 7.05 -38.24
N TRP A 546 -8.32 7.18 -38.10
CA TRP A 546 -9.23 6.07 -37.93
C TRP A 546 -9.93 5.71 -39.26
N THR A 547 -10.05 4.42 -39.51
CA THR A 547 -10.85 3.91 -40.65
C THR A 547 -11.73 2.76 -40.19
N VAL A 548 -12.90 2.63 -40.81
CA VAL A 548 -13.91 1.60 -40.53
C VAL A 548 -14.23 0.91 -41.85
N SER A 549 -14.20 -0.44 -41.87
CA SER A 549 -14.45 -1.23 -43.09
C SER A 549 -15.91 -1.18 -43.53
N ASP A 550 -16.87 -1.24 -42.59
CA ASP A 550 -18.29 -1.05 -42.84
C ASP A 550 -18.89 0.04 -41.93
N PRO A 551 -18.95 1.29 -42.40
CA PRO A 551 -19.48 2.40 -41.61
C PRO A 551 -20.99 2.28 -41.34
N SER A 552 -21.69 1.33 -41.90
CA SER A 552 -23.10 1.07 -41.61
C SER A 552 -23.30 0.25 -40.32
N VAL A 553 -22.26 -0.45 -39.86
CA VAL A 553 -22.29 -1.25 -38.63
C VAL A 553 -21.81 -0.44 -37.43
N ALA A 554 -20.69 0.26 -37.58
CA ALA A 554 -20.15 1.15 -36.57
C ALA A 554 -19.39 2.32 -37.22
N ASN A 555 -19.26 3.42 -36.52
CA ASN A 555 -18.35 4.50 -36.91
C ASN A 555 -17.43 4.88 -35.71
N ILE A 556 -16.34 5.56 -36.05
CA ILE A 556 -15.41 6.10 -35.06
C ILE A 556 -15.11 7.56 -35.44
N ASP A 557 -15.14 8.46 -34.45
CA ASP A 557 -14.88 9.87 -34.73
C ASP A 557 -13.37 10.19 -34.68
N ALA A 558 -13.03 11.44 -34.96
CA ALA A 558 -11.64 11.92 -34.95
C ALA A 558 -10.98 11.89 -33.55
N ASN A 559 -11.78 11.79 -32.47
CA ASN A 559 -11.30 11.66 -31.12
C ASN A 559 -11.19 10.20 -30.67
N GLY A 560 -11.41 9.25 -31.61
CA GLY A 560 -11.35 7.84 -31.30
C GLY A 560 -12.56 7.29 -30.55
N VAL A 561 -13.71 8.02 -30.59
CA VAL A 561 -14.94 7.53 -29.96
C VAL A 561 -15.71 6.66 -30.95
N LEU A 562 -15.90 5.40 -30.58
CA LEU A 562 -16.58 4.39 -31.37
C LEU A 562 -18.07 4.35 -31.01
N HIS A 563 -18.91 4.31 -32.04
CA HIS A 563 -20.36 4.23 -31.98
C HIS A 563 -20.86 3.02 -32.74
N GLY A 564 -21.65 2.17 -32.09
CA GLY A 564 -22.42 1.12 -32.80
C GLY A 564 -23.67 1.70 -33.48
N ILE A 565 -23.95 1.19 -34.68
CA ILE A 565 -25.05 1.69 -35.50
C ILE A 565 -26.15 0.61 -35.70
N LYS A 566 -25.76 -0.61 -36.02
CA LYS A 566 -26.64 -1.76 -36.16
C LYS A 566 -25.89 -3.03 -35.81
N ASP A 567 -26.63 -4.10 -35.54
CA ASP A 567 -26.06 -5.42 -35.36
C ASP A 567 -25.20 -5.82 -36.55
N GLY A 568 -24.01 -6.34 -36.25
CA GLY A 568 -23.08 -6.79 -37.27
C GLY A 568 -21.64 -6.75 -36.79
N THR A 569 -20.76 -6.95 -37.72
CA THR A 569 -19.30 -6.99 -37.48
C THR A 569 -18.61 -6.13 -38.52
N THR A 570 -17.68 -5.30 -38.07
CA THR A 570 -16.82 -4.48 -38.93
C THR A 570 -15.42 -4.40 -38.35
N ASP A 571 -14.44 -4.03 -39.14
CA ASP A 571 -13.08 -3.78 -38.63
C ASP A 571 -12.81 -2.28 -38.50
N ILE A 572 -12.17 -1.89 -37.40
CA ILE A 572 -11.58 -0.57 -37.25
C ILE A 572 -10.07 -0.65 -37.33
N THR A 573 -9.45 0.32 -37.98
CA THR A 573 -8.00 0.44 -38.06
C THR A 573 -7.57 1.80 -37.52
N ALA A 574 -6.64 1.78 -36.59
CA ALA A 574 -5.92 2.93 -36.07
C ALA A 574 -4.59 3.07 -36.84
N THR A 575 -4.26 4.25 -37.33
CA THR A 575 -3.00 4.50 -38.05
C THR A 575 -2.34 5.78 -37.51
N ILE A 576 -1.03 5.71 -37.22
CA ILE A 576 -0.23 6.90 -36.89
C ILE A 576 1.17 6.77 -37.49
N GLY A 577 1.53 7.71 -38.37
CA GLY A 577 2.79 7.64 -39.10
C GLY A 577 2.93 6.34 -39.88
N ARG A 578 3.90 5.50 -39.52
CA ARG A 578 4.16 4.21 -40.17
C ARG A 578 3.49 3.02 -39.49
N PHE A 579 2.85 3.23 -38.35
CA PHE A 579 2.23 2.17 -37.57
C PHE A 579 0.74 2.10 -37.85
N SER A 580 0.23 0.88 -37.87
CA SER A 580 -1.21 0.63 -37.92
C SER A 580 -1.53 -0.62 -37.15
N ASP A 581 -2.74 -0.64 -36.59
CA ASP A 581 -3.29 -1.81 -35.92
C ASP A 581 -4.79 -1.89 -36.16
N THR A 582 -5.29 -3.11 -36.33
CA THR A 582 -6.68 -3.38 -36.69
C THR A 582 -7.32 -4.32 -35.72
N THR A 583 -8.57 -4.08 -35.39
CA THR A 583 -9.39 -5.00 -34.58
C THR A 583 -10.81 -5.09 -35.10
N THR A 584 -11.42 -6.23 -34.89
CA THR A 584 -12.82 -6.46 -35.21
C THR A 584 -13.72 -5.88 -34.13
N VAL A 585 -14.74 -5.16 -34.55
CA VAL A 585 -15.82 -4.62 -33.72
C VAL A 585 -17.08 -5.41 -34.01
N THR A 586 -17.66 -5.98 -32.96
CA THR A 586 -19.01 -6.56 -33.00
C THR A 586 -19.98 -5.63 -32.30
N VAL A 587 -21.04 -5.24 -33.01
CA VAL A 587 -22.15 -4.49 -32.43
C VAL A 587 -23.28 -5.46 -32.15
N GLU A 588 -23.74 -5.50 -30.90
CA GLU A 588 -24.86 -6.33 -30.47
C GLU A 588 -25.87 -5.47 -29.68
N ILE A 589 -27.05 -5.31 -30.23
CA ILE A 589 -28.12 -4.49 -29.65
C ILE A 589 -29.15 -5.40 -29.01
N ALA A 590 -29.57 -5.08 -27.79
CA ALA A 590 -30.65 -5.82 -27.12
C ALA A 590 -31.90 -5.85 -27.96
N LYS A 591 -32.55 -7.01 -28.08
CA LYS A 591 -33.76 -7.20 -28.89
C LYS A 591 -35.05 -6.95 -28.12
N LYS A 592 -34.95 -6.94 -26.79
CA LYS A 592 -36.09 -6.78 -25.86
C LYS A 592 -35.75 -5.85 -24.73
N ALA A 593 -36.74 -5.20 -24.17
CA ALA A 593 -36.60 -4.34 -23.00
C ALA A 593 -36.19 -5.11 -21.74
N SER A 594 -36.48 -6.39 -21.67
CA SER A 594 -36.14 -7.24 -20.52
C SER A 594 -35.91 -8.68 -20.95
N TYR A 595 -34.95 -9.30 -20.27
CA TYR A 595 -34.66 -10.72 -20.33
C TYR A 595 -34.76 -11.30 -18.93
N ASP A 596 -35.64 -12.31 -18.79
CA ASP A 596 -35.93 -12.98 -17.51
C ASP A 596 -35.16 -14.30 -17.39
N PHE A 597 -34.69 -14.59 -16.19
CA PHE A 597 -33.89 -15.78 -15.87
C PHE A 597 -34.57 -16.61 -14.78
N ASN A 598 -35.89 -16.57 -14.68
CA ASN A 598 -36.70 -17.21 -13.63
C ASN A 598 -37.05 -18.67 -13.93
N THR A 599 -36.37 -19.31 -14.89
CA THR A 599 -36.48 -20.77 -15.15
C THR A 599 -35.65 -21.53 -14.14
N TRP A 600 -36.24 -21.89 -13.01
CA TRP A 600 -35.52 -22.39 -11.82
C TRP A 600 -34.86 -23.76 -11.99
N VAL A 601 -35.29 -24.58 -12.93
CA VAL A 601 -34.63 -25.86 -13.28
C VAL A 601 -33.21 -25.65 -13.80
N ASP A 602 -32.89 -24.45 -14.34
CA ASP A 602 -31.54 -24.12 -14.82
C ASP A 602 -30.59 -23.68 -13.70
N TRP A 603 -31.12 -23.46 -12.50
CA TRP A 603 -30.34 -23.06 -11.34
C TRP A 603 -30.01 -24.24 -10.42
N LYS A 604 -28.87 -24.15 -9.76
CA LYS A 604 -28.45 -25.06 -8.69
C LYS A 604 -28.40 -24.30 -7.37
N ALA A 605 -28.85 -24.89 -6.29
CA ALA A 605 -28.76 -24.32 -4.95
C ALA A 605 -27.88 -25.19 -4.05
N MET A 606 -27.03 -24.57 -3.27
CA MET A 606 -26.16 -25.24 -2.28
C MET A 606 -26.02 -24.41 -1.01
N GLY A 607 -26.03 -25.10 0.13
CA GLY A 607 -25.71 -24.52 1.44
C GLY A 607 -24.31 -24.88 1.92
N THR A 608 -23.90 -24.27 3.01
CA THR A 608 -22.69 -24.66 3.76
C THR A 608 -22.98 -25.83 4.69
N ALA A 609 -21.91 -26.36 5.38
CA ALA A 609 -21.96 -27.49 6.32
C ALA A 609 -22.89 -27.23 7.50
N GLY A 610 -23.88 -26.65 7.56
CA GLY A 610 -24.92 -26.42 8.59
C GLY A 610 -26.15 -25.74 8.00
N ILE A 611 -26.19 -25.65 6.66
CA ILE A 611 -27.36 -25.26 5.88
C ILE A 611 -27.63 -26.42 4.91
N VAL A 612 -28.57 -27.25 5.25
CA VAL A 612 -28.75 -28.58 4.63
C VAL A 612 -30.22 -28.83 4.29
N ASN A 613 -30.46 -29.74 3.36
CA ASN A 613 -31.82 -30.28 3.11
C ASN A 613 -32.28 -31.24 4.24
N ALA A 614 -33.46 -31.78 4.13
CA ALA A 614 -34.05 -32.73 5.10
C ALA A 614 -33.17 -33.99 5.31
N ASP A 615 -32.41 -34.41 4.29
CA ASP A 615 -31.48 -35.54 4.37
C ASP A 615 -30.12 -35.17 4.94
N GLY A 616 -29.91 -33.94 5.35
CA GLY A 616 -28.64 -33.45 5.88
C GLY A 616 -27.57 -33.16 4.83
N LYS A 617 -27.91 -33.08 3.54
CA LYS A 617 -26.99 -32.75 2.42
C LYS A 617 -27.03 -31.25 2.14
N THR A 618 -25.88 -30.73 1.68
CA THR A 618 -25.72 -29.32 1.30
C THR A 618 -26.35 -28.97 -0.04
N ALA A 619 -26.63 -29.94 -0.92
CA ALA A 619 -27.40 -29.73 -2.14
C ALA A 619 -28.87 -29.45 -1.78
N LEU A 620 -29.41 -28.32 -2.24
CA LEU A 620 -30.76 -27.87 -1.95
C LEU A 620 -31.61 -27.92 -3.22
N ALA A 621 -32.91 -28.18 -3.07
CA ALA A 621 -33.85 -28.12 -4.17
C ALA A 621 -34.41 -26.68 -4.32
N ILE A 622 -34.61 -26.26 -5.55
CA ILE A 622 -35.33 -25.00 -5.90
C ILE A 622 -36.68 -25.40 -6.44
N ALA A 623 -37.77 -24.90 -5.84
CA ALA A 623 -39.11 -25.10 -6.34
C ALA A 623 -39.39 -24.22 -7.58
N ASP A 624 -40.42 -24.52 -8.33
CA ASP A 624 -40.82 -23.81 -9.57
C ASP A 624 -41.08 -22.31 -9.37
N ASN A 625 -41.37 -21.89 -8.14
CA ASN A 625 -41.57 -20.49 -7.77
C ASN A 625 -40.31 -19.84 -7.17
N GLY A 626 -39.13 -20.47 -7.26
CA GLY A 626 -37.88 -19.98 -6.73
C GLY A 626 -37.71 -20.16 -5.22
N THR A 627 -38.56 -20.92 -4.54
CA THR A 627 -38.43 -21.19 -3.09
C THR A 627 -37.44 -22.30 -2.85
N ILE A 628 -36.57 -22.08 -1.84
CA ILE A 628 -35.54 -23.00 -1.38
C ILE A 628 -35.77 -23.24 0.11
N ASN A 629 -36.05 -24.48 0.51
CA ASN A 629 -36.20 -24.86 1.90
C ASN A 629 -34.90 -25.50 2.41
N PHE A 630 -34.54 -25.19 3.64
CA PHE A 630 -33.33 -25.73 4.28
C PHE A 630 -33.45 -25.76 5.82
N THR A 631 -32.68 -26.62 6.44
CA THR A 631 -32.48 -26.60 7.89
C THR A 631 -31.23 -25.80 8.24
N TYR A 632 -31.38 -24.78 9.08
CA TYR A 632 -30.30 -23.97 9.62
C TYR A 632 -29.81 -24.60 10.96
N LYS A 633 -28.52 -25.02 11.00
CA LYS A 633 -27.86 -25.65 12.16
C LYS A 633 -26.79 -24.78 12.83
N THR A 634 -26.91 -23.47 12.73
CA THR A 634 -25.94 -22.46 13.24
C THR A 634 -24.50 -22.74 12.79
N PRO A 635 -24.20 -22.75 11.49
CA PRO A 635 -22.86 -23.03 10.98
C PRO A 635 -21.85 -21.93 11.30
N ARG A 636 -20.55 -22.25 11.19
CA ARG A 636 -19.47 -21.28 11.30
C ARG A 636 -19.63 -20.17 10.26
N ASP A 637 -19.89 -20.56 9.03
CA ASP A 637 -20.03 -19.67 7.86
C ASP A 637 -21.46 -19.83 7.30
N PRO A 638 -22.44 -18.99 7.74
CA PRO A 638 -23.85 -19.17 7.47
C PRO A 638 -24.26 -18.59 6.10
N TYR A 639 -24.02 -19.32 5.02
CA TYR A 639 -24.50 -18.89 3.71
C TYR A 639 -25.05 -20.06 2.85
N MET A 640 -25.95 -19.72 1.96
CA MET A 640 -26.32 -20.54 0.80
C MET A 640 -26.14 -19.73 -0.49
N TYR A 641 -26.11 -20.40 -1.62
CA TYR A 641 -26.07 -19.74 -2.91
C TYR A 641 -26.93 -20.48 -3.96
N ILE A 642 -27.35 -19.70 -4.96
CA ILE A 642 -27.88 -20.24 -6.20
C ILE A 642 -26.86 -19.91 -7.32
N ALA A 643 -26.72 -20.81 -8.28
CA ALA A 643 -25.75 -20.68 -9.36
C ALA A 643 -26.38 -21.05 -10.70
N ARG A 644 -26.13 -20.18 -11.68
CA ARG A 644 -26.43 -20.35 -13.09
C ARG A 644 -25.47 -19.49 -13.89
N ASP A 645 -24.85 -20.03 -14.93
CA ASP A 645 -24.03 -19.26 -15.85
C ASP A 645 -24.91 -18.48 -16.81
N ILE A 646 -24.94 -17.15 -16.66
CA ILE A 646 -25.66 -16.22 -17.51
C ILE A 646 -24.64 -15.28 -18.13
N THR A 647 -24.64 -15.19 -19.47
CA THR A 647 -23.79 -14.25 -20.20
C THR A 647 -24.67 -13.20 -20.89
N PHE A 648 -24.31 -11.95 -20.68
CA PHE A 648 -24.97 -10.79 -21.30
C PHE A 648 -24.01 -10.22 -22.35
N TYR A 649 -24.34 -10.32 -23.63
CA TYR A 649 -23.51 -9.77 -24.70
C TYR A 649 -23.77 -8.31 -24.96
N SER A 650 -25.02 -7.89 -24.81
CA SER A 650 -25.40 -6.48 -24.80
C SER A 650 -25.40 -5.98 -23.36
N LEU A 651 -24.80 -4.84 -23.09
CA LEU A 651 -24.68 -4.31 -21.73
C LEU A 651 -26.02 -3.82 -21.22
N PRO A 652 -26.65 -4.50 -20.23
CA PRO A 652 -27.95 -4.06 -19.71
C PRO A 652 -27.79 -2.77 -18.89
N ASP A 653 -28.88 -1.98 -18.84
CA ASP A 653 -28.96 -0.81 -17.97
C ASP A 653 -29.08 -1.22 -16.52
N GLU A 654 -29.67 -2.39 -16.26
CA GLU A 654 -29.85 -2.91 -14.90
C GLU A 654 -29.91 -4.45 -14.91
N ILE A 655 -29.26 -5.07 -13.95
CA ILE A 655 -29.48 -6.46 -13.55
C ILE A 655 -30.06 -6.43 -12.15
N SER A 656 -31.22 -7.03 -11.95
CA SER A 656 -31.91 -7.01 -10.67
C SER A 656 -32.55 -8.34 -10.35
N PHE A 657 -32.85 -8.53 -9.08
CA PHE A 657 -33.64 -9.66 -8.56
C PHE A 657 -34.29 -9.30 -7.24
N ASP A 658 -35.40 -10.01 -6.93
CA ASP A 658 -36.05 -9.93 -5.64
C ASP A 658 -35.75 -11.16 -4.80
N PHE A 659 -35.66 -10.99 -3.50
CA PHE A 659 -35.61 -12.12 -2.59
C PHE A 659 -36.37 -11.86 -1.28
N THR A 660 -36.91 -12.94 -0.71
CA THR A 660 -37.49 -12.97 0.64
C THR A 660 -36.82 -14.09 1.41
N SER A 661 -36.41 -13.82 2.64
CA SER A 661 -35.80 -14.81 3.53
C SER A 661 -36.55 -14.88 4.85
N SER A 662 -36.77 -16.08 5.38
CA SER A 662 -37.38 -16.28 6.69
C SER A 662 -36.50 -15.89 7.87
N ILE A 663 -35.18 -15.72 7.63
CA ILE A 663 -34.19 -15.27 8.61
C ILE A 663 -33.39 -14.08 8.04
N PRO A 664 -32.83 -13.20 8.90
CA PRO A 664 -32.11 -12.02 8.43
C PRO A 664 -30.89 -12.37 7.58
N VAL A 665 -30.72 -11.63 6.47
CA VAL A 665 -29.55 -11.74 5.57
C VAL A 665 -28.62 -10.55 5.81
N SER A 666 -27.37 -10.80 6.15
CA SER A 666 -26.40 -9.72 6.43
C SER A 666 -25.91 -9.06 5.16
N LYS A 667 -25.77 -9.84 4.09
CA LYS A 667 -25.39 -9.34 2.76
C LYS A 667 -25.73 -10.35 1.68
N VAL A 668 -25.91 -9.85 0.48
CA VAL A 668 -25.97 -10.65 -0.75
C VAL A 668 -24.63 -10.49 -1.48
N VAL A 669 -24.08 -11.60 -1.98
CA VAL A 669 -22.84 -11.58 -2.74
C VAL A 669 -23.10 -12.15 -4.13
N VAL A 670 -22.88 -11.33 -5.16
CA VAL A 670 -23.03 -11.75 -6.55
C VAL A 670 -21.65 -11.98 -7.17
N ASP A 671 -21.42 -13.18 -7.71
CA ASP A 671 -20.24 -13.46 -8.53
C ASP A 671 -20.56 -13.04 -9.97
N ALA A 672 -20.08 -11.85 -10.34
CA ALA A 672 -20.17 -11.34 -11.68
C ALA A 672 -18.76 -11.15 -12.26
N ARG A 673 -18.65 -11.33 -13.58
CA ARG A 673 -17.38 -11.24 -14.31
C ARG A 673 -17.57 -10.37 -15.53
N THR A 674 -16.56 -9.59 -15.81
CA THR A 674 -16.43 -8.83 -17.04
C THR A 674 -15.33 -9.44 -17.88
N ARG A 675 -15.20 -9.01 -19.13
CA ARG A 675 -14.13 -9.44 -20.02
C ARG A 675 -12.73 -9.30 -19.39
N GLN A 676 -12.51 -8.30 -18.57
CA GLN A 676 -11.24 -8.05 -17.93
C GLN A 676 -11.07 -8.81 -16.62
N HIS A 677 -12.15 -9.09 -15.93
CA HIS A 677 -12.18 -9.83 -14.68
C HIS A 677 -12.61 -11.27 -14.92
N THR A 678 -11.72 -12.10 -15.47
CA THR A 678 -11.99 -13.52 -15.75
C THR A 678 -12.06 -14.39 -14.50
N ARG A 679 -11.65 -13.88 -13.32
CA ARG A 679 -11.78 -14.55 -12.03
C ARG A 679 -13.02 -14.05 -11.30
N SER A 680 -13.55 -14.86 -10.34
CA SER A 680 -14.71 -14.49 -9.53
C SER A 680 -14.54 -13.10 -8.91
N ASN A 681 -15.41 -12.18 -9.27
CA ASN A 681 -15.54 -10.87 -8.68
C ASN A 681 -16.76 -10.89 -7.75
N ASN A 682 -16.55 -10.97 -6.45
CA ASN A 682 -17.62 -11.01 -5.46
C ASN A 682 -18.10 -9.59 -5.13
N ILE A 683 -19.22 -9.20 -5.73
CA ILE A 683 -19.89 -7.92 -5.45
C ILE A 683 -20.71 -8.09 -4.18
N ASN A 684 -20.37 -7.35 -3.12
CA ASN A 684 -21.09 -7.36 -1.85
C ASN A 684 -22.17 -6.28 -1.85
N ILE A 685 -23.42 -6.68 -1.62
CA ILE A 685 -24.59 -5.79 -1.56
C ILE A 685 -25.16 -5.89 -0.15
N THR A 686 -25.32 -4.75 0.52
CA THR A 686 -25.91 -4.62 1.87
C THR A 686 -27.21 -3.84 1.79
N ALA A 687 -28.07 -3.99 2.78
CA ALA A 687 -29.30 -3.21 2.86
C ALA A 687 -28.99 -1.72 3.11
N GLN A 688 -29.75 -0.83 2.47
CA GLN A 688 -29.64 0.61 2.70
C GLN A 688 -30.17 0.98 4.10
N GLY A 689 -29.39 1.71 4.88
CA GLY A 689 -29.82 2.31 6.15
C GLY A 689 -30.05 1.30 7.30
N SER A 690 -29.73 0.01 7.10
CA SER A 690 -29.77 -1.02 8.15
C SER A 690 -28.57 -1.95 7.99
N ASP A 691 -28.18 -2.59 9.09
CA ASP A 691 -27.08 -3.55 9.06
C ASP A 691 -27.42 -4.87 8.36
N ASN A 692 -28.72 -5.17 8.15
CA ASN A 692 -29.19 -6.43 7.57
C ASN A 692 -30.46 -6.30 6.75
N PHE A 693 -30.66 -7.17 5.76
CA PHE A 693 -31.94 -7.40 5.11
C PHE A 693 -32.90 -8.12 6.09
N ALA A 694 -34.04 -7.49 6.37
CA ALA A 694 -34.98 -7.97 7.38
C ALA A 694 -35.68 -9.26 6.93
N ALA A 695 -35.87 -10.20 7.88
CA ALA A 695 -36.62 -11.41 7.65
C ALA A 695 -38.10 -11.16 7.27
N GLY A 696 -38.66 -12.00 6.41
CA GLY A 696 -40.07 -11.96 6.00
C GLY A 696 -40.44 -10.79 5.11
N LYS A 697 -39.48 -9.97 4.66
CA LYS A 697 -39.72 -8.89 3.70
C LYS A 697 -39.12 -9.24 2.35
N THR A 698 -39.79 -8.81 1.27
CA THR A 698 -39.21 -8.86 -0.08
C THR A 698 -38.24 -7.70 -0.24
N HIS A 699 -37.01 -7.99 -0.68
CA HIS A 699 -35.96 -7.04 -0.95
C HIS A 699 -35.63 -7.03 -2.44
N HIS A 700 -35.67 -5.85 -3.03
CA HIS A 700 -35.25 -5.65 -4.41
C HIS A 700 -33.74 -5.34 -4.41
N VAL A 701 -32.97 -6.11 -5.16
CA VAL A 701 -31.52 -5.98 -5.29
C VAL A 701 -31.17 -5.62 -6.71
N VAL A 702 -30.40 -4.52 -6.86
CA VAL A 702 -29.84 -4.06 -8.13
C VAL A 702 -28.33 -4.21 -8.09
N LEU A 703 -27.74 -4.79 -9.12
CA LEU A 703 -26.29 -4.82 -9.25
C LEU A 703 -25.77 -3.43 -9.57
N PRO A 704 -24.83 -2.90 -8.75
CA PRO A 704 -24.17 -1.63 -9.05
C PRO A 704 -23.20 -1.80 -10.22
N TRP A 705 -23.45 -1.10 -11.33
CA TRP A 705 -22.62 -1.14 -12.54
C TRP A 705 -21.20 -0.62 -12.35
N ASP A 706 -21.01 0.37 -11.48
CA ASP A 706 -19.72 0.96 -11.12
C ASP A 706 -18.76 -0.05 -10.48
N VAL A 707 -19.25 -1.17 -10.00
CA VAL A 707 -18.48 -2.26 -9.39
C VAL A 707 -18.15 -3.36 -10.41
N LEU A 708 -18.89 -3.46 -11.53
CA LEU A 708 -18.69 -4.47 -12.57
C LEU A 708 -17.54 -4.13 -13.52
N GLY A 709 -17.17 -2.86 -13.65
CA GLY A 709 -16.07 -2.39 -14.47
C GLY A 709 -15.27 -1.31 -13.77
N ASN A 710 -14.02 -1.14 -14.19
CA ASN A 710 -13.27 0.05 -13.82
C ASN A 710 -13.98 1.26 -14.43
N LYS A 711 -14.14 2.38 -13.71
CA LYS A 711 -14.80 3.59 -14.21
C LYS A 711 -14.24 4.10 -15.55
N ASP A 712 -12.98 3.76 -15.82
CA ASP A 712 -12.25 4.13 -17.02
C ASP A 712 -12.35 3.10 -18.15
N ASP A 713 -13.09 2.01 -17.95
CA ASP A 713 -13.15 0.85 -18.83
C ASP A 713 -14.56 0.69 -19.39
N LEU A 714 -14.84 1.42 -20.44
CA LEU A 714 -16.18 1.47 -21.06
C LEU A 714 -16.53 0.20 -21.83
N ILE A 715 -15.57 -0.66 -22.17
CA ILE A 715 -15.78 -1.92 -22.89
C ILE A 715 -15.59 -3.09 -21.94
N THR A 716 -16.56 -3.33 -21.10
CA THR A 716 -16.49 -4.34 -20.04
C THR A 716 -17.20 -5.64 -20.37
N PHE A 717 -17.95 -5.71 -21.44
CA PHE A 717 -18.69 -6.93 -21.77
C PHE A 717 -17.99 -7.84 -22.79
N PRO A 718 -18.30 -9.13 -22.88
CA PRO A 718 -19.47 -9.69 -22.23
C PRO A 718 -19.39 -9.64 -20.71
N VAL A 719 -20.52 -9.34 -20.07
CA VAL A 719 -20.72 -9.48 -18.63
C VAL A 719 -21.37 -10.82 -18.37
N SER A 720 -20.89 -11.55 -17.40
CA SER A 720 -21.49 -12.81 -16.96
C SER A 720 -21.78 -12.81 -15.47
N MET A 721 -22.86 -13.45 -15.08
CA MET A 721 -23.22 -13.69 -13.69
C MET A 721 -23.23 -15.20 -13.45
N HIS A 722 -22.57 -15.65 -12.38
CA HIS A 722 -22.40 -17.08 -12.08
C HIS A 722 -23.10 -17.51 -10.82
N GLN A 723 -23.21 -16.64 -9.83
CA GLN A 723 -23.69 -17.01 -8.49
C GLN A 723 -24.32 -15.83 -7.78
N ILE A 724 -25.41 -16.09 -7.05
CA ILE A 724 -25.99 -15.20 -6.04
C ILE A 724 -25.92 -15.92 -4.69
N ARG A 725 -25.24 -15.35 -3.71
CA ARG A 725 -25.03 -15.92 -2.38
C ARG A 725 -25.72 -15.08 -1.33
N PHE A 726 -26.50 -15.73 -0.47
CA PHE A 726 -27.18 -15.13 0.68
C PHE A 726 -26.40 -15.47 1.94
N VAL A 727 -25.82 -14.47 2.59
CA VAL A 727 -25.06 -14.61 3.85
C VAL A 727 -26.02 -14.26 4.99
N PHE A 728 -26.38 -15.24 5.79
CA PHE A 728 -27.31 -15.05 6.90
C PHE A 728 -26.65 -14.44 8.12
N VAL A 729 -27.46 -13.78 8.95
CA VAL A 729 -27.01 -13.35 10.27
C VAL A 729 -26.79 -14.59 11.13
N LYS A 730 -25.62 -14.69 11.75
CA LYS A 730 -25.29 -15.81 12.64
C LYS A 730 -25.99 -15.64 13.98
N ASP A 731 -27.15 -16.26 14.13
CA ASP A 731 -27.93 -16.26 15.36
C ASP A 731 -28.47 -17.67 15.64
N ALA A 732 -28.40 -18.10 16.90
CA ALA A 732 -28.95 -19.35 17.38
C ALA A 732 -30.47 -19.36 17.29
N ALA A 733 -31.13 -18.23 17.37
CA ALA A 733 -32.58 -18.08 17.21
C ALA A 733 -33.06 -18.48 15.79
N ASN A 734 -32.17 -18.46 14.80
CA ASN A 734 -32.48 -18.85 13.42
C ASN A 734 -32.47 -20.37 13.20
N LYS A 735 -32.17 -21.19 14.25
CA LYS A 735 -32.08 -22.66 14.14
C LYS A 735 -33.41 -23.28 13.78
N GLY A 736 -33.43 -24.22 12.85
CA GLY A 736 -34.61 -24.95 12.39
C GLY A 736 -34.87 -24.83 10.90
N GLU A 737 -36.08 -25.13 10.48
CA GLU A 737 -36.52 -25.04 9.09
C GLU A 737 -36.63 -23.58 8.67
N GLN A 738 -36.02 -23.25 7.55
CA GLN A 738 -35.95 -21.90 7.00
C GLN A 738 -36.17 -21.90 5.49
N THR A 739 -36.48 -20.73 4.95
CA THR A 739 -36.75 -20.56 3.52
C THR A 739 -36.05 -19.32 2.97
N VAL A 740 -35.62 -19.41 1.72
CA VAL A 740 -35.30 -18.27 0.85
C VAL A 740 -36.10 -18.44 -0.42
N GLN A 741 -36.77 -17.39 -0.85
CA GLN A 741 -37.42 -17.33 -2.16
C GLN A 741 -36.72 -16.26 -2.98
N VAL A 742 -36.35 -16.59 -4.22
CA VAL A 742 -35.79 -15.65 -5.19
C VAL A 742 -36.77 -15.53 -6.36
N SER A 743 -36.89 -14.30 -6.85
CA SER A 743 -37.79 -14.00 -7.97
C SER A 743 -37.26 -12.81 -8.79
N GLU A 744 -37.91 -12.54 -9.91
CA GLU A 744 -37.63 -11.37 -10.76
C GLU A 744 -36.14 -11.21 -11.16
N VAL A 745 -35.40 -12.34 -11.31
CA VAL A 745 -34.05 -12.27 -11.85
C VAL A 745 -34.12 -11.86 -13.31
N LYS A 746 -33.69 -10.65 -13.61
CA LYS A 746 -33.79 -10.06 -14.93
C LYS A 746 -32.67 -9.09 -15.27
N ALA A 747 -32.43 -8.92 -16.58
CA ALA A 747 -31.66 -7.84 -17.17
C ALA A 747 -32.61 -6.89 -17.92
N THR A 748 -32.48 -5.61 -17.66
CA THR A 748 -33.37 -4.57 -18.26
C THR A 748 -32.53 -3.66 -19.14
N TYR A 749 -33.10 -3.31 -20.30
CA TYR A 749 -32.51 -2.44 -21.30
C TYR A 749 -33.44 -1.28 -21.59
N LYS A 750 -32.99 -0.06 -21.44
CA LYS A 750 -33.73 1.17 -21.83
C LYS A 750 -33.73 1.34 -23.33
N HIS A 751 -32.67 0.85 -24.00
CA HIS A 751 -32.53 0.89 -25.44
C HIS A 751 -32.49 -0.54 -25.98
N PHE A 752 -33.41 -0.89 -26.83
CA PHE A 752 -33.56 -2.20 -27.45
C PHE A 752 -34.15 -2.09 -28.84
N GLY A 753 -34.03 -3.14 -29.65
CA GLY A 753 -34.40 -3.10 -31.06
C GLY A 753 -33.41 -2.33 -31.93
N GLY A 754 -33.65 -2.13 -33.16
CA GLY A 754 -32.82 -1.31 -34.05
C GLY A 754 -32.95 0.19 -33.75
N ILE A 755 -31.99 1.02 -34.19
CA ILE A 755 -32.05 2.49 -34.01
C ILE A 755 -33.36 3.07 -34.58
N ALA A 756 -33.92 2.43 -35.60
CA ALA A 756 -35.23 2.80 -36.17
C ALA A 756 -36.37 2.54 -35.18
N ASP A 757 -36.29 1.52 -34.31
CA ASP A 757 -37.33 1.20 -33.32
C ASP A 757 -37.21 2.04 -32.04
N ALA A 758 -36.00 2.51 -31.69
CA ALA A 758 -35.81 3.47 -30.62
C ALA A 758 -36.42 4.84 -30.91
N ILE A 759 -36.62 5.17 -32.22
CA ILE A 759 -37.32 6.37 -32.67
C ILE A 759 -38.84 6.19 -32.60
N ALA A 760 -39.34 4.95 -32.61
CA ALA A 760 -40.77 4.66 -32.55
C ALA A 760 -41.41 4.85 -31.16
N ASP A 761 -40.58 4.80 -30.09
CA ASP A 761 -41.04 5.17 -28.74
C ASP A 761 -40.92 6.69 -28.46
N ALA A 762 -40.54 7.46 -29.48
CA ALA A 762 -40.40 8.91 -29.46
C ALA A 762 -41.72 9.67 -29.57
N GLY A 763 -42.69 9.34 -28.72
CA GLY A 763 -43.75 10.28 -28.34
C GLY A 763 -43.27 11.39 -27.41
N ALA A 764 -42.07 11.31 -26.87
CA ALA A 764 -41.49 12.32 -26.01
C ALA A 764 -40.42 13.14 -26.76
N THR A 765 -40.64 14.42 -26.91
CA THR A 765 -39.64 15.37 -27.41
C THR A 765 -38.42 15.30 -26.51
N THR A 766 -37.22 15.18 -27.10
CA THR A 766 -35.95 15.16 -26.36
C THR A 766 -35.18 16.47 -26.53
N LEU A 767 -34.38 16.84 -25.51
CA LEU A 767 -33.51 18.02 -25.54
C LEU A 767 -32.08 17.62 -25.08
N ALA A 768 -31.12 17.85 -25.94
CA ALA A 768 -29.70 17.68 -25.63
C ALA A 768 -29.00 19.03 -25.61
N VAL A 769 -28.01 19.24 -24.71
CA VAL A 769 -27.19 20.45 -24.65
C VAL A 769 -25.68 20.06 -24.60
N TRP A 770 -24.83 20.80 -25.33
CA TRP A 770 -23.40 20.56 -25.38
C TRP A 770 -22.60 21.84 -25.69
N PRO A 771 -21.34 21.98 -25.20
CA PRO A 771 -20.73 21.11 -24.21
C PRO A 771 -21.47 21.22 -22.86
N ASN A 772 -21.51 20.14 -22.10
CA ASN A 772 -22.07 20.16 -20.76
C ASN A 772 -21.20 19.27 -19.85
N PRO A 773 -20.38 19.82 -18.96
CA PRO A 773 -20.32 21.24 -18.56
C PRO A 773 -19.81 22.21 -19.63
N VAL A 774 -20.37 23.43 -19.62
CA VAL A 774 -19.95 24.53 -20.50
C VAL A 774 -18.98 25.49 -19.77
N SER A 775 -17.90 25.86 -20.46
CA SER A 775 -16.94 26.90 -20.03
C SER A 775 -16.80 28.02 -21.06
N GLY A 776 -17.43 27.92 -22.22
CA GLY A 776 -17.44 28.91 -23.28
C GLY A 776 -18.57 29.94 -23.13
N SER A 777 -18.55 30.98 -23.95
CA SER A 777 -19.56 32.04 -23.96
C SER A 777 -20.93 31.59 -24.49
N THR A 778 -21.01 30.44 -25.16
CA THR A 778 -22.24 29.86 -25.67
C THR A 778 -22.25 28.33 -25.50
N PHE A 779 -23.41 27.76 -25.40
CA PHE A 779 -23.64 26.32 -25.52
C PHE A 779 -24.65 26.06 -26.67
N ALA A 780 -24.52 24.93 -27.28
CA ALA A 780 -25.43 24.46 -28.29
C ALA A 780 -26.53 23.60 -27.64
N LEU A 781 -27.69 23.59 -28.24
CA LEU A 781 -28.75 22.69 -27.87
C LEU A 781 -29.48 22.14 -29.12
N ARG A 782 -30.01 20.93 -29.00
CA ARG A 782 -30.83 20.29 -30.04
C ARG A 782 -32.05 19.66 -29.41
N ALA A 783 -33.20 19.98 -29.97
CA ALA A 783 -34.46 19.29 -29.69
C ALA A 783 -34.83 18.31 -30.82
N SER A 784 -35.51 17.25 -30.52
CA SER A 784 -36.05 16.30 -31.52
C SER A 784 -37.25 16.85 -32.30
N ALA A 785 -37.86 17.95 -31.85
CA ALA A 785 -38.93 18.65 -32.50
C ALA A 785 -38.58 20.16 -32.69
N PRO A 786 -39.16 20.86 -33.71
CA PRO A 786 -38.96 22.28 -33.93
C PRO A 786 -39.30 23.10 -32.71
N MET A 787 -38.40 23.98 -32.27
CA MET A 787 -38.56 24.79 -31.05
C MET A 787 -39.23 26.15 -31.37
N ALA A 788 -40.14 26.59 -30.51
CA ALA A 788 -40.69 27.93 -30.49
C ALA A 788 -39.86 28.90 -29.64
N SER A 789 -39.41 28.47 -28.48
CA SER A 789 -38.50 29.22 -27.61
C SER A 789 -37.70 28.32 -26.69
N VAL A 790 -36.55 28.84 -26.22
CA VAL A 790 -35.67 28.19 -25.23
C VAL A 790 -35.50 29.13 -24.05
N ALA A 791 -35.80 28.67 -22.86
CA ALA A 791 -35.60 29.38 -21.61
C ALA A 791 -34.57 28.70 -20.72
N VAL A 792 -33.73 29.47 -20.05
CA VAL A 792 -32.75 29.04 -19.06
C VAL A 792 -33.18 29.50 -17.68
N TYR A 793 -33.26 28.58 -16.75
CA TYR A 793 -33.64 28.86 -15.36
C TYR A 793 -32.50 28.52 -14.38
N SER A 794 -32.40 29.25 -13.30
CA SER A 794 -31.58 28.85 -12.16
C SER A 794 -32.18 27.61 -11.49
N LEU A 795 -31.41 26.90 -10.64
CA LEU A 795 -31.93 25.77 -9.85
C LEU A 795 -33.11 26.18 -8.93
N GLY A 796 -33.21 27.44 -8.52
CA GLY A 796 -34.31 27.97 -7.74
C GLY A 796 -35.55 28.35 -8.58
N GLY A 797 -35.57 28.07 -9.89
CA GLY A 797 -36.67 28.33 -10.79
C GLY A 797 -36.77 29.77 -11.33
N ALA A 798 -35.84 30.66 -11.03
CA ALA A 798 -35.81 32.01 -11.61
C ALA A 798 -35.35 31.98 -13.06
N LEU A 799 -36.08 32.68 -13.94
CA LEU A 799 -35.74 32.84 -15.36
C LEU A 799 -34.44 33.66 -15.51
N VAL A 800 -33.45 33.08 -16.17
CA VAL A 800 -32.13 33.69 -16.45
C VAL A 800 -32.14 34.31 -17.85
N SER A 801 -32.64 33.60 -18.84
CA SER A 801 -32.79 34.08 -20.23
C SER A 801 -33.86 33.31 -20.97
N GLU A 802 -34.49 33.97 -21.96
CA GLU A 802 -35.35 33.31 -22.93
C GLU A 802 -34.99 33.77 -24.37
N THR A 803 -34.91 32.87 -25.28
CA THR A 803 -34.51 33.08 -26.67
C THR A 803 -35.57 32.47 -27.62
N PRO A 804 -36.15 33.20 -28.53
CA PRO A 804 -37.01 32.67 -29.58
C PRO A 804 -36.24 31.71 -30.49
N ALA A 805 -36.87 30.58 -30.86
CA ALA A 805 -36.22 29.54 -31.66
C ALA A 805 -36.72 29.47 -33.10
N ASN A 806 -37.82 30.17 -33.44
CA ASN A 806 -38.35 30.32 -34.80
C ASN A 806 -38.49 29.01 -35.59
N GLY A 807 -38.72 27.89 -34.94
CA GLY A 807 -38.88 26.59 -35.56
C GLY A 807 -37.56 25.82 -35.79
N GLU A 808 -36.45 26.32 -35.32
CA GLU A 808 -35.16 25.61 -35.43
C GLU A 808 -35.09 24.44 -34.48
N ASN A 809 -34.39 23.37 -34.90
CA ASN A 809 -34.16 22.20 -34.06
C ASN A 809 -32.82 22.28 -33.32
N ILE A 810 -31.88 23.15 -33.77
CA ILE A 810 -30.56 23.35 -33.18
C ILE A 810 -30.34 24.85 -32.98
N MET A 811 -29.88 25.22 -31.77
CA MET A 811 -29.60 26.62 -31.44
C MET A 811 -28.32 26.75 -30.64
N HIS A 812 -27.72 27.94 -30.70
CA HIS A 812 -26.65 28.37 -29.82
C HIS A 812 -27.15 29.46 -28.88
N ILE A 813 -27.08 29.19 -27.60
CA ILE A 813 -27.56 30.04 -26.51
C ILE A 813 -26.39 30.61 -25.72
N ALA A 814 -26.49 31.88 -25.31
CA ALA A 814 -25.47 32.47 -24.44
C ALA A 814 -25.38 31.73 -23.08
N THR A 815 -24.17 31.43 -22.65
CA THR A 815 -23.93 30.81 -21.37
C THR A 815 -24.28 31.78 -20.23
N PRO A 816 -24.99 31.34 -19.17
CA PRO A 816 -25.19 32.16 -17.99
C PRO A 816 -23.86 32.68 -17.41
N ALA A 817 -23.85 33.92 -16.97
CA ALA A 817 -22.62 34.61 -16.51
C ALA A 817 -22.02 34.03 -15.22
N SER A 818 -22.78 33.30 -14.44
CA SER A 818 -22.32 32.71 -13.18
C SER A 818 -22.13 31.21 -13.30
N ALA A 819 -21.04 30.67 -12.73
CA ALA A 819 -20.87 29.24 -12.60
C ALA A 819 -21.99 28.63 -11.74
N GLY A 820 -22.49 27.48 -12.13
CA GLY A 820 -23.57 26.83 -11.42
C GLY A 820 -24.34 25.81 -12.26
N VAL A 821 -25.43 25.31 -11.67
CA VAL A 821 -26.37 24.41 -12.34
C VAL A 821 -27.62 25.12 -12.75
N TYR A 822 -28.02 24.94 -14.01
CA TYR A 822 -29.17 25.54 -14.61
C TYR A 822 -30.08 24.50 -15.23
N ILE A 823 -31.37 24.86 -15.46
CA ILE A 823 -32.31 24.08 -16.19
C ILE A 823 -32.60 24.79 -17.53
N VAL A 824 -32.31 24.10 -18.62
CA VAL A 824 -32.66 24.56 -19.96
C VAL A 824 -33.99 23.93 -20.38
N ALA A 825 -34.98 24.73 -20.71
CA ALA A 825 -36.29 24.28 -21.13
C ALA A 825 -36.57 24.77 -22.55
N ALA A 826 -36.92 23.87 -23.46
CA ALA A 826 -37.39 24.19 -24.78
C ALA A 826 -38.90 24.02 -24.84
N LYS A 827 -39.59 25.00 -25.42
CA LYS A 827 -41.01 24.90 -25.82
C LYS A 827 -41.02 24.66 -27.32
N CYS A 828 -41.58 23.56 -27.76
CA CYS A 828 -41.66 23.21 -29.16
C CYS A 828 -42.90 23.80 -29.83
N THR A 829 -42.89 23.88 -31.17
CA THR A 829 -43.97 24.44 -31.97
C THR A 829 -45.26 23.61 -31.91
N ASP A 830 -45.17 22.33 -31.57
CA ASP A 830 -46.30 21.43 -31.33
C ASP A 830 -46.91 21.59 -29.92
N GLY A 831 -46.37 22.51 -29.09
CA GLY A 831 -46.78 22.76 -27.72
C GLY A 831 -46.12 21.88 -26.67
N SER A 832 -45.33 20.88 -27.07
CA SER A 832 -44.54 20.06 -26.12
C SER A 832 -43.50 20.89 -25.41
N LYS A 833 -43.18 20.55 -24.15
CA LYS A 833 -42.11 21.16 -23.37
C LYS A 833 -41.15 20.10 -22.92
N VAL A 834 -39.87 20.38 -23.08
CA VAL A 834 -38.77 19.46 -22.67
C VAL A 834 -37.69 20.25 -21.98
N CYS A 835 -37.09 19.67 -20.94
CA CYS A 835 -36.03 20.33 -20.20
C CYS A 835 -34.86 19.38 -19.96
N THR A 836 -33.67 19.99 -19.77
CA THR A 836 -32.43 19.29 -19.44
C THR A 836 -31.57 20.12 -18.51
N LYS A 837 -30.58 19.49 -17.89
CA LYS A 837 -29.65 20.15 -16.98
C LYS A 837 -28.47 20.70 -17.75
N LEU A 838 -28.05 21.94 -17.43
CA LEU A 838 -26.81 22.56 -17.89
C LEU A 838 -25.90 22.86 -16.69
N VAL A 839 -24.65 22.50 -16.79
CA VAL A 839 -23.61 22.88 -15.82
C VAL A 839 -22.70 23.92 -16.43
N VAL A 840 -22.55 25.06 -15.78
CA VAL A 840 -21.64 26.15 -16.17
C VAL A 840 -20.46 26.14 -15.22
N LYS A 841 -19.22 26.10 -15.75
CA LYS A 841 -17.97 26.12 -15.01
C LYS A 841 -17.44 27.50 -14.79
#